data_0bdcb02192926b03b2f99e2fc2899617
#
_entry.id   0bdcb02192926b03b2f99e2fc2899617
#
_cell.length_a   1.000
_cell.length_b   1.000
_cell.length_c   1.000
_cell.angle_alpha   90.00
_cell.angle_beta   90.00
_cell.angle_gamma   90.00
#
_symmetry.space_group_name_H-M   'P 1'
#
loop_
_entity.id
_entity.type
_entity.pdbx_description
1 polymer ?
#
loop_
_entity_poly.entity_id
_entity_poly.type
_entity_poly.pdbx_seq_one_letter_code
_entity_poly.pdbx_strand_id
1 'polypeptide(L)'
;MAMTEETQAEPKSVEQRDLEWLANVYRGDKEKDLTVRAVLAGMVFGGLMSLSNLYVGLKSGWGLGVDIAAVVVIFAVFKALREIGIVRREFGLMENTMTMTVAVAASWISSAGLVSAVPALTLLTGYQFVWWQLTLFIAVILYLGLFMAIPLKRQMIQIDSLRFPANIPTGETLLVMYSHGGQAMKKAMSLGIASLLGMLVAGLRDGLGWIPAQLYLPWRLHRIALGKLTLSLEPSLIFISIGALFGMKVGLSMLFGLVLNYGILAPRLIEEKIVHHLPPKLIAAALPKLPLAVKAGQTFTVKLDEAVGGPELSTPEELKADPELASTVRTSVLRYTWTDPTKYTDLAGLERDLNAKTLQDGSPNPLHGVITASRKLNKSKGVEMLCLEAPAAIDWEAKLSLPDDQPSDMLHALGFKTSADVTEATAKVAQAKSEIAKDGEMGLAEAAKALADSEKALAEQSKDAMPKIGGFRNISAWSLWPGATVLVVGGLLALAFQWRTLGRTFAGIFSGLGGNRNAPKGPLDHIEIPMTWFVFGFLVTGSLAVVMLTWIFHIQWWMGVIAVMLTFFLSAVASRAGAEIGINPIGALGKVTQLTYGALAPGNITANLMTAGVTAGAACSCSDTIGNLKVGHMVGANPRRQFIAQLFGVLAGSLLAVPAYFILVPDASALGGDKFPAPSALVWMGVAKVLSLGLHTLPPSAVWAMGVALVVGVIIVVVDYFFPKARPYTPSPAALGIAMTIPAYTSFAMFLGALIAWILEKKAAKWNDMYTIPIASGCIAGESIMGVILAALMAMGLMQ
;
A
#
# COMPACT_ATOMS: atom_id res chain seq x y z
N MET A 1 -53.84 -26.75 -7.84
CA MET A 1 -54.83 -26.73 -6.75
C MET A 1 -54.11 -27.21 -5.52
N ALA A 2 -54.19 -26.48 -4.40
CA ALA A 2 -53.53 -26.54 -3.11
C ALA A 2 -52.29 -25.66 -2.99
N MET A 3 -52.47 -24.35 -2.93
CA MET A 3 -51.61 -23.43 -2.18
C MET A 3 -51.93 -23.67 -0.69
N THR A 4 -50.97 -24.27 0.00
CA THR A 4 -50.97 -24.34 1.46
C THR A 4 -50.72 -22.93 1.99
N GLU A 5 -51.71 -22.40 2.73
CA GLU A 5 -51.64 -21.20 3.55
C GLU A 5 -50.41 -21.28 4.46
N GLU A 6 -49.30 -20.58 4.14
CA GLU A 6 -48.32 -20.25 5.14
C GLU A 6 -48.96 -19.25 6.12
N THR A 7 -49.33 -19.81 7.25
CA THR A 7 -49.78 -19.07 8.43
C THR A 7 -48.72 -18.01 8.72
N GLN A 8 -49.06 -16.72 8.54
CA GLN A 8 -48.21 -15.60 8.96
C GLN A 8 -48.07 -15.70 10.50
N ALA A 9 -46.99 -16.36 10.96
CA ALA A 9 -46.63 -16.36 12.34
C ALA A 9 -46.35 -14.92 12.77
N GLU A 10 -46.99 -14.46 13.84
CA GLU A 10 -46.74 -13.13 14.41
C GLU A 10 -45.23 -12.91 14.62
N PRO A 11 -44.69 -11.71 14.31
CA PRO A 11 -43.26 -11.45 14.46
C PRO A 11 -42.83 -11.64 15.92
N LYS A 12 -42.00 -12.66 16.18
CA LYS A 12 -41.51 -13.04 17.52
C LYS A 12 -40.87 -11.81 18.17
N SER A 13 -41.15 -11.61 19.47
CA SER A 13 -40.50 -10.58 20.26
C SER A 13 -39.00 -10.85 20.36
N VAL A 14 -38.19 -9.81 20.63
CA VAL A 14 -36.74 -9.95 20.83
C VAL A 14 -36.43 -10.96 21.90
N GLU A 15 -37.17 -10.93 22.99
CA GLU A 15 -37.03 -11.82 24.14
C GLU A 15 -37.28 -13.30 23.79
N GLN A 16 -38.30 -13.56 22.96
CA GLN A 16 -38.60 -14.92 22.48
C GLN A 16 -37.46 -15.44 21.57
N ARG A 17 -36.92 -14.59 20.71
CA ARG A 17 -35.77 -14.96 19.86
C ARG A 17 -34.52 -15.26 20.68
N ASP A 18 -34.27 -14.48 21.73
CA ASP A 18 -33.15 -14.67 22.65
C ASP A 18 -33.28 -15.98 23.43
N LEU A 19 -34.46 -16.34 23.90
CA LEU A 19 -34.74 -17.61 24.58
C LEU A 19 -34.56 -18.82 23.64
N GLU A 20 -35.07 -18.72 22.40
CA GLU A 20 -34.86 -19.76 21.39
C GLU A 20 -33.41 -19.97 21.06
N TRP A 21 -32.65 -18.87 20.93
CA TRP A 21 -31.21 -18.92 20.67
C TRP A 21 -30.45 -19.60 21.82
N LEU A 22 -30.77 -19.27 23.09
CA LEU A 22 -30.19 -19.92 24.28
C LEU A 22 -30.48 -21.42 24.31
N ALA A 23 -31.69 -21.81 23.96
CA ALA A 23 -32.11 -23.22 24.02
C ALA A 23 -31.49 -24.05 22.90
N ASN A 24 -31.45 -23.53 21.68
CA ASN A 24 -31.15 -24.30 20.47
C ASN A 24 -29.73 -24.10 19.90
N VAL A 25 -29.13 -22.93 20.11
CA VAL A 25 -27.85 -22.57 19.45
C VAL A 25 -26.71 -22.44 20.46
N TYR A 26 -26.96 -21.87 21.64
CA TYR A 26 -25.92 -21.58 22.62
C TYR A 26 -25.18 -22.82 23.14
N ARG A 27 -23.85 -22.82 23.05
CA ARG A 27 -22.94 -23.89 23.42
C ARG A 27 -21.83 -23.46 24.38
N GLY A 28 -21.68 -22.17 24.62
CA GLY A 28 -20.51 -21.59 25.29
C GLY A 28 -20.24 -22.13 26.71
N ASP A 29 -21.26 -22.62 27.46
CA ASP A 29 -21.06 -23.20 28.77
C ASP A 29 -20.91 -24.74 28.75
N LYS A 30 -21.25 -25.36 27.61
CA LYS A 30 -21.17 -26.83 27.44
C LYS A 30 -19.82 -27.27 26.87
N GLU A 31 -19.20 -26.43 26.07
CA GLU A 31 -17.93 -26.70 25.39
C GLU A 31 -16.83 -25.74 25.89
N LYS A 32 -15.57 -26.22 25.92
CA LYS A 32 -14.43 -25.35 26.23
C LYS A 32 -14.18 -24.41 25.03
N ASP A 33 -14.20 -23.10 25.30
CA ASP A 33 -14.09 -22.07 24.29
C ASP A 33 -12.78 -21.24 24.45
N LEU A 34 -12.67 -20.39 25.47
CA LEU A 34 -11.51 -19.53 25.73
C LEU A 34 -10.42 -20.30 26.48
N THR A 35 -9.61 -21.07 25.75
CA THR A 35 -8.46 -21.81 26.30
C THR A 35 -7.16 -21.11 26.02
N VAL A 36 -6.14 -21.31 26.84
CA VAL A 36 -4.80 -20.73 26.64
C VAL A 36 -4.24 -21.08 25.25
N ARG A 37 -4.42 -22.36 24.82
CA ARG A 37 -3.96 -22.78 23.48
C ARG A 37 -4.71 -22.06 22.33
N ALA A 38 -6.02 -21.80 22.53
CA ALA A 38 -6.83 -21.07 21.56
C ALA A 38 -6.33 -19.62 21.41
N VAL A 39 -6.07 -18.96 22.54
CA VAL A 39 -5.55 -17.58 22.56
C VAL A 39 -4.16 -17.51 21.94
N LEU A 40 -3.21 -18.34 22.38
CA LEU A 40 -1.84 -18.34 21.86
C LEU A 40 -1.79 -18.67 20.37
N ALA A 41 -2.54 -19.68 19.94
CA ALA A 41 -2.64 -20.00 18.52
C ALA A 41 -3.22 -18.83 17.71
N GLY A 42 -4.29 -18.20 18.21
CA GLY A 42 -4.90 -17.02 17.58
C GLY A 42 -3.93 -15.85 17.50
N MET A 43 -3.12 -15.61 18.53
CA MET A 43 -2.09 -14.57 18.52
C MET A 43 -1.01 -14.84 17.44
N VAL A 44 -0.55 -16.08 17.32
CA VAL A 44 0.47 -16.46 16.32
C VAL A 44 -0.09 -16.37 14.90
N PHE A 45 -1.23 -17.01 14.63
CA PHE A 45 -1.84 -16.97 13.30
C PHE A 45 -2.28 -15.55 12.92
N GLY A 46 -2.88 -14.83 13.85
CA GLY A 46 -3.30 -13.44 13.63
C GLY A 46 -2.13 -12.50 13.37
N GLY A 47 -1.02 -12.70 14.09
CA GLY A 47 0.21 -11.96 13.83
C GLY A 47 0.75 -12.20 12.43
N LEU A 48 0.84 -13.44 11.97
CA LEU A 48 1.24 -13.76 10.60
C LEU A 48 0.27 -13.15 9.56
N MET A 49 -1.03 -13.20 9.82
CA MET A 49 -2.03 -12.59 8.94
C MET A 49 -1.96 -11.06 8.94
N SER A 50 -1.57 -10.43 10.07
CA SER A 50 -1.37 -8.98 10.13
C SER A 50 -0.22 -8.52 9.23
N LEU A 51 0.86 -9.31 9.13
CA LEU A 51 1.96 -9.05 8.20
C LEU A 51 1.48 -9.09 6.74
N SER A 52 0.68 -10.10 6.39
CA SER A 52 0.10 -10.21 5.05
C SER A 52 -0.82 -9.02 4.72
N ASN A 53 -1.69 -8.63 5.64
CA ASN A 53 -2.59 -7.49 5.44
C ASN A 53 -1.83 -6.17 5.34
N LEU A 54 -0.77 -5.98 6.10
CA LEU A 54 0.09 -4.81 6.00
C LEU A 54 0.78 -4.73 4.63
N TYR A 55 1.40 -5.83 4.20
CA TYR A 55 2.10 -5.90 2.91
C TYR A 55 1.16 -5.65 1.73
N VAL A 56 0.01 -6.32 1.71
CA VAL A 56 -1.02 -6.12 0.68
C VAL A 56 -1.59 -4.71 0.71
N GLY A 57 -1.86 -4.18 1.90
CA GLY A 57 -2.38 -2.82 2.07
C GLY A 57 -1.43 -1.74 1.53
N LEU A 58 -0.12 -1.90 1.73
CA LEU A 58 0.89 -1.00 1.16
C LEU A 58 1.01 -1.13 -0.37
N LYS A 59 0.77 -2.33 -0.92
CA LYS A 59 0.81 -2.55 -2.38
C LYS A 59 -0.48 -2.13 -3.10
N SER A 60 -1.64 -2.51 -2.57
CA SER A 60 -2.94 -2.36 -3.26
C SER A 60 -3.84 -1.27 -2.67
N GLY A 61 -3.57 -0.81 -1.46
CA GLY A 61 -4.44 0.10 -0.71
C GLY A 61 -5.68 -0.57 -0.10
N TRP A 62 -5.82 -1.89 -0.21
CA TRP A 62 -6.96 -2.65 0.31
C TRP A 62 -6.52 -3.64 1.38
N GLY A 63 -7.39 -3.83 2.38
CA GLY A 63 -7.29 -4.92 3.34
C GLY A 63 -7.99 -6.17 2.82
N LEU A 64 -7.53 -7.34 3.24
CA LEU A 64 -8.11 -8.63 2.89
C LEU A 64 -8.93 -9.17 4.04
N GLY A 65 -10.11 -9.71 3.73
CA GLY A 65 -10.89 -10.52 4.67
C GLY A 65 -10.18 -11.86 4.90
N VAL A 66 -9.60 -12.03 6.07
CA VAL A 66 -8.84 -13.24 6.44
C VAL A 66 -9.66 -14.24 7.25
N ASP A 67 -10.91 -13.95 7.52
CA ASP A 67 -11.77 -14.69 8.47
C ASP A 67 -11.90 -16.16 8.10
N ILE A 68 -12.29 -16.46 6.85
CA ILE A 68 -12.44 -17.85 6.35
C ILE A 68 -11.08 -18.55 6.32
N ALA A 69 -10.03 -17.84 5.85
CA ALA A 69 -8.69 -18.40 5.80
C ALA A 69 -8.19 -18.76 7.20
N ALA A 70 -8.42 -17.90 8.20
CA ALA A 70 -8.07 -18.16 9.59
C ALA A 70 -8.72 -19.45 10.10
N VAL A 71 -10.04 -19.58 9.92
CA VAL A 71 -10.81 -20.79 10.34
C VAL A 71 -10.20 -22.06 9.73
N VAL A 72 -9.93 -22.04 8.44
CA VAL A 72 -9.43 -23.21 7.68
C VAL A 72 -8.01 -23.58 8.10
N VAL A 73 -7.12 -22.62 8.21
CA VAL A 73 -5.71 -22.84 8.61
C VAL A 73 -5.63 -23.38 10.03
N ILE A 74 -6.33 -22.75 10.96
CA ILE A 74 -6.34 -23.16 12.38
C ILE A 74 -6.82 -24.60 12.51
N PHE A 75 -7.94 -24.94 11.87
CA PHE A 75 -8.46 -26.30 11.85
C PHE A 75 -7.44 -27.31 11.31
N ALA A 76 -6.83 -27.01 10.17
CA ALA A 76 -5.88 -27.89 9.50
C ALA A 76 -4.64 -28.15 10.36
N VAL A 77 -4.07 -27.08 10.93
CA VAL A 77 -2.86 -27.18 11.77
C VAL A 77 -3.14 -27.99 13.02
N PHE A 78 -4.23 -27.74 13.74
CA PHE A 78 -4.55 -28.52 14.93
C PHE A 78 -4.89 -29.98 14.62
N LYS A 79 -5.51 -30.24 13.47
CA LYS A 79 -5.75 -31.62 13.01
C LYS A 79 -4.43 -32.33 12.70
N ALA A 80 -3.52 -31.69 11.98
CA ALA A 80 -2.20 -32.24 11.69
C ALA A 80 -1.38 -32.48 12.98
N LEU A 81 -1.37 -31.51 13.90
CA LEU A 81 -0.69 -31.65 15.20
C LEU A 81 -1.25 -32.83 16.06
N ARG A 82 -2.53 -33.12 15.88
CA ARG A 82 -3.17 -34.28 16.53
C ARG A 82 -2.72 -35.59 15.86
N GLU A 83 -2.70 -35.65 14.54
CA GLU A 83 -2.29 -36.85 13.80
C GLU A 83 -0.82 -37.23 14.05
N ILE A 84 0.08 -36.25 14.22
CA ILE A 84 1.49 -36.50 14.60
C ILE A 84 1.68 -36.67 16.11
N GLY A 85 0.60 -36.61 16.92
CA GLY A 85 0.63 -36.93 18.37
C GLY A 85 1.11 -35.78 19.27
N ILE A 86 1.38 -34.59 18.75
CA ILE A 86 1.77 -33.42 19.56
C ILE A 86 0.59 -32.93 20.42
N VAL A 87 -0.62 -32.94 19.87
CA VAL A 87 -1.84 -32.51 20.56
C VAL A 87 -2.72 -33.71 20.82
N ARG A 88 -2.93 -34.04 22.09
CA ARG A 88 -3.74 -35.20 22.49
C ARG A 88 -5.25 -34.94 22.46
N ARG A 89 -5.64 -33.69 22.78
CA ARG A 89 -7.07 -33.34 22.86
C ARG A 89 -7.54 -32.75 21.55
N GLU A 90 -8.73 -33.13 21.11
CA GLU A 90 -9.41 -32.58 19.96
C GLU A 90 -9.63 -31.06 20.08
N PHE A 91 -9.45 -30.34 18.95
CA PHE A 91 -9.68 -28.94 18.87
C PHE A 91 -11.13 -28.71 18.42
N GLY A 92 -11.96 -28.25 19.36
CA GLY A 92 -13.42 -28.16 19.16
C GLY A 92 -13.84 -26.91 18.37
N LEU A 93 -15.13 -26.91 17.99
CA LEU A 93 -15.75 -25.78 17.27
C LEU A 93 -15.60 -24.47 18.04
N MET A 94 -15.88 -24.47 19.34
CA MET A 94 -15.80 -23.27 20.17
C MET A 94 -14.36 -22.76 20.34
N GLU A 95 -13.39 -23.67 20.51
CA GLU A 95 -11.98 -23.27 20.52
C GLU A 95 -11.51 -22.65 19.19
N ASN A 96 -11.93 -23.23 18.06
CA ASN A 96 -11.62 -22.67 16.75
C ASN A 96 -12.25 -21.27 16.56
N THR A 97 -13.50 -21.10 17.00
CA THR A 97 -14.19 -19.82 16.97
C THR A 97 -13.44 -18.74 17.77
N MET A 98 -12.95 -19.08 18.98
CA MET A 98 -12.16 -18.15 19.79
C MET A 98 -10.79 -17.86 19.17
N THR A 99 -10.12 -18.89 18.66
CA THR A 99 -8.83 -18.73 17.98
C THR A 99 -8.95 -17.85 16.74
N MET A 100 -9.97 -18.09 15.89
CA MET A 100 -10.31 -17.24 14.75
C MET A 100 -10.59 -15.81 15.20
N THR A 101 -11.36 -15.61 16.27
CA THR A 101 -11.67 -14.26 16.79
C THR A 101 -10.41 -13.50 17.19
N VAL A 102 -9.45 -14.17 17.88
CA VAL A 102 -8.14 -13.58 18.21
C VAL A 102 -7.36 -13.24 16.93
N ALA A 103 -7.31 -14.20 15.99
CA ALA A 103 -6.54 -14.04 14.75
C ALA A 103 -7.09 -12.91 13.86
N VAL A 104 -8.40 -12.82 13.72
CA VAL A 104 -9.05 -11.76 12.93
C VAL A 104 -8.83 -10.39 13.57
N ALA A 105 -9.01 -10.27 14.89
CA ALA A 105 -8.74 -9.03 15.61
C ALA A 105 -7.28 -8.56 15.48
N ALA A 106 -6.31 -9.50 15.40
CA ALA A 106 -4.91 -9.18 15.14
C ALA A 106 -4.66 -8.77 13.69
N SER A 107 -5.34 -9.36 12.71
CA SER A 107 -5.05 -9.18 11.29
C SER A 107 -5.43 -7.79 10.76
N TRP A 108 -6.44 -7.14 11.32
CA TRP A 108 -6.95 -5.84 10.89
C TRP A 108 -6.17 -4.63 11.41
N ILE A 109 -5.05 -4.84 12.12
CA ILE A 109 -4.19 -3.77 12.65
C ILE A 109 -3.74 -2.77 11.59
N SER A 110 -3.46 -3.23 10.37
CA SER A 110 -3.08 -2.36 9.25
C SER A 110 -4.12 -1.27 8.95
N SER A 111 -5.39 -1.54 9.19
CA SER A 111 -6.49 -0.58 8.97
C SER A 111 -6.48 0.61 9.96
N ALA A 112 -5.81 0.50 11.09
CA ALA A 112 -5.69 1.56 12.09
C ALA A 112 -4.73 2.70 11.71
N GLY A 113 -4.44 2.84 10.42
CA GLY A 113 -3.62 3.93 9.90
C GLY A 113 -2.26 3.53 9.33
N LEU A 114 -1.78 2.28 9.57
CA LEU A 114 -0.45 1.83 9.08
C LEU A 114 -0.34 1.82 7.55
N VAL A 115 -1.43 1.73 6.81
CA VAL A 115 -1.45 1.78 5.34
C VAL A 115 -2.01 3.10 4.79
N SER A 116 -2.38 4.05 5.67
CA SER A 116 -3.07 5.29 5.27
C SER A 116 -2.49 6.54 5.94
N ALA A 117 -2.94 6.88 7.16
CA ALA A 117 -2.57 8.12 7.86
C ALA A 117 -1.08 8.20 8.23
N VAL A 118 -0.51 7.08 8.73
CA VAL A 118 0.89 7.00 9.15
C VAL A 118 1.84 7.23 7.97
N PRO A 119 1.78 6.46 6.86
CA PRO A 119 2.64 6.71 5.72
C PRO A 119 2.32 8.02 5.00
N ALA A 120 1.07 8.52 5.04
CA ALA A 120 0.72 9.82 4.50
C ALA A 120 1.43 10.97 5.26
N LEU A 121 1.50 10.90 6.60
CA LEU A 121 2.22 11.88 7.41
C LEU A 121 3.73 11.83 7.10
N THR A 122 4.32 10.61 7.03
CA THR A 122 5.73 10.42 6.67
C THR A 122 6.05 11.02 5.29
N LEU A 123 5.18 10.82 4.30
CA LEU A 123 5.36 11.36 2.94
C LEU A 123 5.29 12.88 2.89
N LEU A 124 4.38 13.52 3.66
CA LEU A 124 4.18 14.98 3.63
C LEU A 124 5.20 15.76 4.45
N THR A 125 5.54 15.24 5.63
CA THR A 125 6.30 16.00 6.63
C THR A 125 7.69 15.43 6.89
N GLY A 126 7.99 14.21 6.39
CA GLY A 126 9.21 13.47 6.73
C GLY A 126 9.22 12.97 8.19
N TYR A 127 8.07 13.01 8.88
CA TYR A 127 7.97 12.60 10.28
C TYR A 127 8.35 11.13 10.46
N GLN A 128 9.29 10.86 11.35
CA GLN A 128 9.72 9.52 11.72
C GLN A 128 9.10 9.12 13.05
N PHE A 129 8.33 8.06 13.02
CA PHE A 129 7.69 7.52 14.22
C PHE A 129 8.70 6.75 15.06
N VAL A 130 8.54 6.80 16.37
CA VAL A 130 9.22 5.89 17.30
C VAL A 130 8.38 4.61 17.41
N TRP A 131 8.99 3.44 17.22
CA TRP A 131 8.28 2.15 17.09
C TRP A 131 7.33 1.85 18.25
N TRP A 132 7.75 2.05 19.51
CA TRP A 132 6.92 1.75 20.67
C TRP A 132 5.77 2.75 20.84
N GLN A 133 5.98 4.04 20.49
CA GLN A 133 4.93 5.06 20.50
C GLN A 133 3.85 4.75 19.47
N LEU A 134 4.27 4.35 18.26
CA LEU A 134 3.34 3.95 17.22
C LEU A 134 2.59 2.67 17.59
N THR A 135 3.26 1.69 18.18
CA THR A 135 2.62 0.44 18.67
C THR A 135 1.54 0.74 19.70
N LEU A 136 1.85 1.58 20.68
CA LEU A 136 0.90 1.96 21.72
C LEU A 136 -0.27 2.78 21.14
N PHE A 137 0.02 3.72 20.24
CA PHE A 137 -0.98 4.55 19.57
C PHE A 137 -1.98 3.70 18.77
N ILE A 138 -1.48 2.78 17.95
CA ILE A 138 -2.31 1.87 17.17
C ILE A 138 -3.14 0.96 18.09
N ALA A 139 -2.55 0.39 19.14
CA ALA A 139 -3.26 -0.45 20.10
C ALA A 139 -4.41 0.33 20.78
N VAL A 140 -4.15 1.56 21.22
CA VAL A 140 -5.16 2.42 21.88
C VAL A 140 -6.32 2.72 20.95
N ILE A 141 -6.06 3.04 19.67
CA ILE A 141 -7.10 3.30 18.67
C ILE A 141 -8.00 2.07 18.49
N LEU A 142 -7.38 0.89 18.39
CA LEU A 142 -8.12 -0.35 18.15
C LEU A 142 -8.93 -0.77 19.38
N TYR A 143 -8.36 -0.62 20.58
CA TYR A 143 -9.10 -0.84 21.83
C TYR A 143 -10.28 0.14 21.97
N LEU A 144 -10.10 1.41 21.58
CA LEU A 144 -11.19 2.39 21.57
C LEU A 144 -12.35 1.89 20.70
N GLY A 145 -12.07 1.42 19.48
CA GLY A 145 -13.08 0.84 18.57
C GLY A 145 -13.72 -0.42 19.16
N LEU A 146 -12.93 -1.30 19.76
CA LEU A 146 -13.40 -2.55 20.38
C LEU A 146 -14.40 -2.29 21.51
N PHE A 147 -14.09 -1.32 22.39
CA PHE A 147 -15.05 -0.96 23.46
C PHE A 147 -16.32 -0.29 22.92
N MET A 148 -16.21 0.51 21.82
CA MET A 148 -17.37 1.10 21.15
C MET A 148 -18.33 0.05 20.54
N ALA A 149 -17.87 -1.15 20.27
CA ALA A 149 -18.71 -2.22 19.74
C ALA A 149 -19.75 -2.72 20.76
N ILE A 150 -19.52 -2.56 22.08
CA ILE A 150 -20.39 -3.10 23.14
C ILE A 150 -21.82 -2.59 23.05
N PRO A 151 -22.10 -1.26 23.04
CA PRO A 151 -23.46 -0.76 22.93
C PRO A 151 -24.11 -1.06 21.58
N LEU A 152 -23.31 -1.15 20.51
CA LEU A 152 -23.78 -1.36 19.14
C LEU A 152 -24.15 -2.81 18.85
N LYS A 153 -23.48 -3.78 19.49
CA LYS A 153 -23.69 -5.22 19.28
C LYS A 153 -25.12 -5.63 19.49
N ARG A 154 -25.71 -5.29 20.64
CA ARG A 154 -27.09 -5.65 20.99
C ARG A 154 -28.08 -5.08 19.98
N GLN A 155 -27.93 -3.81 19.61
CA GLN A 155 -28.80 -3.16 18.63
C GLN A 155 -28.73 -3.87 17.27
N MET A 156 -27.52 -4.17 16.75
CA MET A 156 -27.35 -4.65 15.40
C MET A 156 -27.58 -6.15 15.23
N ILE A 157 -27.16 -6.98 16.21
CA ILE A 157 -27.26 -8.43 16.11
C ILE A 157 -28.62 -8.95 16.62
N GLN A 158 -29.13 -8.44 17.75
CA GLN A 158 -30.31 -8.98 18.43
C GLN A 158 -31.59 -8.22 18.06
N ILE A 159 -31.57 -6.88 18.16
CA ILE A 159 -32.76 -6.06 17.92
C ILE A 159 -33.03 -5.94 16.42
N ASP A 160 -32.11 -5.36 15.66
CA ASP A 160 -32.25 -5.15 14.22
C ASP A 160 -32.03 -6.42 13.40
N SER A 161 -31.45 -7.48 13.97
CA SER A 161 -31.16 -8.78 13.34
C SER A 161 -30.48 -8.64 11.97
N LEU A 162 -29.47 -7.76 11.87
CA LEU A 162 -28.77 -7.48 10.61
C LEU A 162 -28.03 -8.70 10.08
N ARG A 163 -27.92 -8.80 8.75
CA ARG A 163 -27.42 -10.01 8.06
C ARG A 163 -25.94 -10.25 8.20
N PHE A 164 -25.08 -9.20 8.12
CA PHE A 164 -23.61 -9.30 8.11
C PHE A 164 -23.10 -10.17 6.96
N PRO A 165 -23.34 -9.80 5.70
CA PRO A 165 -23.07 -10.68 4.56
C PRO A 165 -21.60 -11.10 4.40
N ALA A 166 -20.64 -10.30 4.89
CA ALA A 166 -19.22 -10.64 4.87
C ALA A 166 -18.86 -11.73 5.90
N ASN A 167 -19.61 -11.82 7.02
CA ASN A 167 -19.27 -12.72 8.14
C ASN A 167 -20.09 -14.03 8.13
N ILE A 168 -21.26 -14.07 7.45
CA ILE A 168 -22.07 -15.30 7.30
C ILE A 168 -21.24 -16.47 6.75
N PRO A 169 -20.47 -16.32 5.65
CA PRO A 169 -19.69 -17.43 5.10
C PRO A 169 -18.67 -18.01 6.08
N THR A 170 -18.14 -17.19 6.98
CA THR A 170 -17.19 -17.63 8.02
C THR A 170 -17.90 -18.53 9.05
N GLY A 171 -19.07 -18.10 9.52
CA GLY A 171 -19.89 -18.89 10.44
C GLY A 171 -20.36 -20.23 9.83
N GLU A 172 -20.83 -20.20 8.59
CA GLU A 172 -21.21 -21.40 7.84
C GLU A 172 -20.01 -22.34 7.63
N THR A 173 -18.84 -21.79 7.29
CA THR A 173 -17.60 -22.59 7.14
C THR A 173 -17.25 -23.30 8.44
N LEU A 174 -17.30 -22.60 9.58
CA LEU A 174 -17.10 -23.23 10.91
C LEU A 174 -18.06 -24.40 11.13
N LEU A 175 -19.36 -24.18 10.93
CA LEU A 175 -20.37 -25.23 11.15
C LEU A 175 -20.16 -26.44 10.23
N VAL A 176 -19.92 -26.21 8.95
CA VAL A 176 -19.69 -27.27 7.97
C VAL A 176 -18.43 -28.07 8.25
N MET A 177 -17.34 -27.39 8.67
CA MET A 177 -16.05 -28.04 8.94
C MET A 177 -16.13 -29.03 10.09
N TYR A 178 -16.93 -28.74 11.10
CA TYR A 178 -17.10 -29.63 12.25
C TYR A 178 -18.23 -30.66 12.06
N SER A 179 -19.09 -30.50 11.03
CA SER A 179 -20.08 -31.48 10.64
C SER A 179 -19.60 -32.46 9.56
N HIS A 180 -18.73 -32.05 8.64
CA HIS A 180 -18.26 -32.81 7.47
C HIS A 180 -16.73 -32.68 7.27
N GLY A 181 -15.94 -33.25 8.15
CA GLY A 181 -14.47 -33.07 8.22
C GLY A 181 -13.63 -33.36 6.96
N GLY A 182 -14.18 -34.10 5.97
CA GLY A 182 -13.46 -34.44 4.72
C GLY A 182 -13.29 -33.25 3.76
N GLN A 183 -14.28 -32.36 3.64
CA GLN A 183 -14.20 -31.17 2.77
C GLN A 183 -13.27 -30.10 3.35
N ALA A 184 -13.26 -29.97 4.66
CA ALA A 184 -12.38 -29.05 5.35
C ALA A 184 -10.91 -29.34 5.11
N MET A 185 -10.51 -30.63 5.12
CA MET A 185 -9.13 -31.02 4.84
C MET A 185 -8.72 -30.68 3.42
N LYS A 186 -9.60 -30.85 2.42
CA LYS A 186 -9.32 -30.48 1.02
C LYS A 186 -9.12 -28.98 0.87
N LYS A 187 -9.96 -28.13 1.51
CA LYS A 187 -9.80 -26.67 1.54
C LYS A 187 -8.49 -26.26 2.20
N ALA A 188 -8.16 -26.86 3.33
CA ALA A 188 -6.92 -26.58 4.07
C ALA A 188 -5.67 -26.97 3.28
N MET A 189 -5.69 -28.16 2.64
CA MET A 189 -4.59 -28.61 1.80
C MET A 189 -4.39 -27.69 0.58
N SER A 190 -5.48 -27.26 -0.08
CA SER A 190 -5.40 -26.34 -1.21
C SER A 190 -4.84 -24.98 -0.80
N LEU A 191 -5.21 -24.45 0.37
CA LEU A 191 -4.66 -23.21 0.92
C LEU A 191 -3.17 -23.37 1.26
N GLY A 192 -2.77 -24.47 1.91
CA GLY A 192 -1.36 -24.73 2.24
C GLY A 192 -0.47 -24.87 1.00
N ILE A 193 -0.91 -25.63 0.01
CA ILE A 193 -0.19 -25.77 -1.27
C ILE A 193 -0.09 -24.41 -1.97
N ALA A 194 -1.17 -23.66 -2.04
CA ALA A 194 -1.18 -22.33 -2.65
C ALA A 194 -0.28 -21.33 -1.91
N SER A 195 -0.21 -21.43 -0.57
CA SER A 195 0.70 -20.60 0.24
C SER A 195 2.17 -20.93 -0.06
N LEU A 196 2.52 -22.21 -0.12
CA LEU A 196 3.88 -22.62 -0.50
C LEU A 196 4.23 -22.18 -1.93
N LEU A 197 3.28 -22.25 -2.85
CA LEU A 197 3.47 -21.78 -4.23
C LEU A 197 3.68 -20.26 -4.27
N GLY A 198 2.89 -19.50 -3.52
CA GLY A 198 3.06 -18.05 -3.38
C GLY A 198 4.43 -17.68 -2.80
N MET A 199 4.86 -18.38 -1.75
CA MET A 199 6.20 -18.19 -1.17
C MET A 199 7.31 -18.51 -2.18
N LEU A 200 7.17 -19.60 -2.94
CA LEU A 200 8.15 -20.02 -3.93
C LEU A 200 8.28 -18.97 -5.06
N VAL A 201 7.15 -18.54 -5.64
CA VAL A 201 7.14 -17.54 -6.70
C VAL A 201 7.76 -16.22 -6.24
N ALA A 202 7.42 -15.72 -5.05
CA ALA A 202 8.02 -14.52 -4.48
C ALA A 202 9.51 -14.71 -4.19
N GLY A 203 9.91 -15.85 -3.65
CA GLY A 203 11.32 -16.17 -3.40
C GLY A 203 12.16 -16.22 -4.66
N LEU A 204 11.63 -16.82 -5.73
CA LEU A 204 12.31 -16.88 -7.04
C LEU A 204 12.36 -15.52 -7.74
N ARG A 205 11.32 -14.70 -7.58
CA ARG A 205 11.22 -13.38 -8.21
C ARG A 205 12.03 -12.33 -7.46
N ASP A 206 11.70 -12.12 -6.18
CA ASP A 206 12.21 -11.00 -5.39
C ASP A 206 13.49 -11.38 -4.61
N GLY A 207 13.71 -12.68 -4.35
CA GLY A 207 14.89 -13.19 -3.63
C GLY A 207 16.04 -13.57 -4.55
N LEU A 208 15.80 -14.46 -5.49
CA LEU A 208 16.84 -15.00 -6.37
C LEU A 208 16.95 -14.29 -7.73
N GLY A 209 15.96 -13.47 -8.10
CA GLY A 209 15.93 -12.79 -9.39
C GLY A 209 15.78 -13.70 -10.62
N TRP A 210 15.40 -14.98 -10.42
CA TRP A 210 15.23 -15.94 -11.53
C TRP A 210 13.99 -15.65 -12.35
N ILE A 211 12.98 -15.06 -11.74
CA ILE A 211 11.78 -14.58 -12.42
C ILE A 211 11.90 -13.07 -12.50
N PRO A 212 11.79 -12.43 -13.68
CA PRO A 212 11.82 -10.98 -13.78
C PRO A 212 10.64 -10.37 -13.04
N ALA A 213 10.88 -9.27 -12.31
CA ALA A 213 9.84 -8.56 -11.56
C ALA A 213 8.73 -8.05 -12.48
N GLN A 214 9.07 -7.68 -13.72
CA GLN A 214 8.15 -7.23 -14.75
C GLN A 214 8.57 -7.79 -16.10
N LEU A 215 7.59 -8.25 -16.88
CA LEU A 215 7.75 -8.67 -18.27
C LEU A 215 7.35 -7.50 -19.17
N TYR A 216 8.32 -6.81 -19.73
CA TYR A 216 8.09 -5.68 -20.61
C TYR A 216 7.64 -6.14 -21.98
N LEU A 217 6.60 -5.49 -22.49
CA LEU A 217 6.10 -5.73 -23.85
C LEU A 217 6.87 -4.79 -24.81
N PRO A 218 7.38 -5.29 -25.95
CA PRO A 218 8.23 -4.53 -26.87
C PRO A 218 7.44 -3.55 -27.76
N TRP A 219 6.21 -3.21 -27.36
CA TRP A 219 5.32 -2.32 -28.11
C TRP A 219 5.39 -0.89 -27.57
N ARG A 220 4.94 0.03 -28.42
CA ARG A 220 4.88 1.46 -28.12
C ARG A 220 3.47 1.99 -28.34
N LEU A 221 3.07 2.92 -27.50
CA LEU A 221 1.83 3.68 -27.61
C LEU A 221 2.19 5.16 -27.71
N HIS A 222 1.80 5.84 -28.81
CA HIS A 222 2.16 7.23 -29.05
C HIS A 222 3.67 7.50 -28.94
N ARG A 223 4.50 6.64 -29.55
CA ARG A 223 5.98 6.68 -29.48
C ARG A 223 6.59 6.41 -28.10
N ILE A 224 5.78 6.21 -27.07
CA ILE A 224 6.22 5.92 -25.69
C ILE A 224 6.26 4.41 -25.50
N ALA A 225 7.36 3.86 -25.00
CA ALA A 225 7.46 2.44 -24.66
C ALA A 225 6.42 2.06 -23.59
N LEU A 226 5.74 0.91 -23.76
CA LEU A 226 4.70 0.47 -22.80
C LEU A 226 5.22 0.37 -21.36
N GLY A 227 6.49 0.00 -21.17
CA GLY A 227 7.11 -0.03 -19.85
C GLY A 227 7.14 1.34 -19.14
N LYS A 228 7.32 2.43 -19.89
CA LYS A 228 7.26 3.81 -19.37
C LYS A 228 5.85 4.23 -18.97
N LEU A 229 4.83 3.61 -19.56
CA LEU A 229 3.43 3.73 -19.19
C LEU A 229 3.01 2.70 -18.13
N THR A 230 3.96 1.96 -17.55
CA THR A 230 3.70 0.86 -16.62
C THR A 230 2.82 -0.28 -17.18
N LEU A 231 2.67 -0.33 -18.52
CA LEU A 231 1.94 -1.38 -19.24
C LEU A 231 2.90 -2.56 -19.48
N SER A 232 3.07 -3.38 -18.48
CA SER A 232 3.86 -4.61 -18.44
C SER A 232 3.06 -5.72 -17.79
N LEU A 233 3.59 -6.94 -17.75
CA LEU A 233 3.00 -8.05 -17.00
C LEU A 233 3.83 -8.28 -15.74
N GLU A 234 3.17 -8.29 -14.58
CA GLU A 234 3.78 -8.63 -13.30
C GLU A 234 3.45 -10.09 -12.95
N PRO A 235 4.43 -10.99 -12.83
CA PRO A 235 4.23 -12.37 -12.39
C PRO A 235 4.03 -12.42 -10.86
N SER A 236 2.92 -11.84 -10.37
CA SER A 236 2.54 -11.78 -8.96
C SER A 236 1.20 -12.50 -8.76
N LEU A 237 1.22 -13.51 -7.89
CA LEU A 237 0.01 -14.26 -7.52
C LEU A 237 -0.90 -13.45 -6.59
N ILE A 238 -0.35 -12.49 -5.82
CA ILE A 238 -1.12 -11.60 -4.93
C ILE A 238 -2.23 -10.88 -5.71
N PHE A 239 -1.88 -10.15 -6.77
CA PHE A 239 -2.86 -9.31 -7.46
C PHE A 239 -3.88 -10.11 -8.26
N ILE A 240 -3.47 -11.23 -8.86
CA ILE A 240 -4.38 -12.18 -9.48
C ILE A 240 -5.36 -12.73 -8.44
N SER A 241 -4.87 -13.13 -7.27
CA SER A 241 -5.70 -13.65 -6.18
C SER A 241 -6.65 -12.60 -5.60
N ILE A 242 -6.19 -11.36 -5.41
CA ILE A 242 -7.03 -10.24 -4.98
C ILE A 242 -8.17 -10.01 -5.99
N GLY A 243 -7.85 -9.99 -7.29
CA GLY A 243 -8.86 -9.86 -8.34
C GLY A 243 -9.91 -10.97 -8.30
N ALA A 244 -9.49 -12.22 -8.10
CA ALA A 244 -10.38 -13.37 -7.98
C ALA A 244 -11.34 -13.26 -6.78
N LEU A 245 -10.89 -12.67 -5.67
CA LEU A 245 -11.73 -12.46 -4.49
C LEU A 245 -12.73 -11.29 -4.66
N PHE A 246 -12.34 -10.22 -5.34
CA PHE A 246 -13.20 -9.03 -5.51
C PHE A 246 -14.23 -9.15 -6.63
N GLY A 247 -14.02 -10.08 -7.55
CA GLY A 247 -14.97 -10.42 -8.60
C GLY A 247 -14.98 -9.46 -9.80
N MET A 248 -15.82 -9.80 -10.79
CA MET A 248 -15.76 -9.23 -12.15
C MET A 248 -16.09 -7.74 -12.23
N LYS A 249 -17.02 -7.22 -11.42
CA LYS A 249 -17.37 -5.78 -11.42
C LYS A 249 -16.14 -4.93 -11.06
N VAL A 250 -15.40 -5.35 -10.03
CA VAL A 250 -14.18 -4.66 -9.59
C VAL A 250 -13.08 -4.82 -10.63
N GLY A 251 -12.86 -6.04 -11.17
CA GLY A 251 -11.88 -6.31 -12.21
C GLY A 251 -12.09 -5.47 -13.47
N LEU A 252 -13.32 -5.38 -13.98
CA LEU A 252 -13.65 -4.52 -15.12
C LEU A 252 -13.45 -3.03 -14.82
N SER A 253 -13.75 -2.59 -13.60
CA SER A 253 -13.53 -1.19 -13.18
C SER A 253 -12.04 -0.87 -13.12
N MET A 254 -11.21 -1.83 -12.68
CA MET A 254 -9.74 -1.71 -12.68
C MET A 254 -9.19 -1.64 -14.11
N LEU A 255 -9.68 -2.49 -15.01
CA LEU A 255 -9.30 -2.45 -16.42
C LEU A 255 -9.69 -1.12 -17.08
N PHE A 256 -10.92 -0.64 -16.83
CA PHE A 256 -11.37 0.65 -17.35
C PHE A 256 -10.50 1.81 -16.83
N GLY A 257 -10.19 1.85 -15.54
CA GLY A 257 -9.30 2.85 -14.96
C GLY A 257 -7.87 2.78 -15.49
N LEU A 258 -7.34 1.58 -15.75
CA LEU A 258 -6.06 1.34 -16.39
C LEU A 258 -6.03 1.93 -17.82
N VAL A 259 -7.03 1.57 -18.65
CA VAL A 259 -7.11 2.07 -20.04
C VAL A 259 -7.24 3.59 -20.06
N LEU A 260 -8.11 4.14 -19.21
CA LEU A 260 -8.30 5.59 -19.12
C LEU A 260 -7.01 6.29 -18.71
N ASN A 261 -6.37 5.85 -17.62
CA ASN A 261 -5.20 6.53 -17.06
C ASN A 261 -3.93 6.32 -17.90
N TYR A 262 -3.58 5.06 -18.13
CA TYR A 262 -2.29 4.71 -18.74
C TYR A 262 -2.35 4.55 -20.26
N GLY A 263 -3.55 4.26 -20.82
CA GLY A 263 -3.76 4.14 -22.25
C GLY A 263 -4.10 5.46 -22.94
N ILE A 264 -4.81 6.38 -22.26
CA ILE A 264 -5.35 7.60 -22.87
C ILE A 264 -4.71 8.85 -22.25
N LEU A 265 -4.78 9.02 -20.92
CA LEU A 265 -4.36 10.25 -20.25
C LEU A 265 -2.83 10.37 -20.19
N ALA A 266 -2.12 9.35 -19.71
CA ALA A 266 -0.68 9.40 -19.50
C ALA A 266 0.11 9.69 -20.78
N PRO A 267 -0.18 9.06 -21.94
CA PRO A 267 0.51 9.43 -23.19
C PRO A 267 0.37 10.92 -23.53
N ARG A 268 -0.86 11.46 -23.45
CA ARG A 268 -1.12 12.88 -23.72
C ARG A 268 -0.42 13.81 -22.74
N LEU A 269 -0.45 13.48 -21.45
CA LEU A 269 0.20 14.27 -20.41
C LEU A 269 1.72 14.30 -20.56
N ILE A 270 2.31 13.22 -21.09
CA ILE A 270 3.74 13.13 -21.40
C ILE A 270 4.03 13.98 -22.64
N GLU A 271 3.24 13.85 -23.72
CA GLU A 271 3.39 14.64 -24.97
C GLU A 271 3.26 16.14 -24.71
N GLU A 272 2.30 16.54 -23.87
CA GLU A 272 2.08 17.95 -23.50
C GLU A 272 3.05 18.45 -22.41
N LYS A 273 4.02 17.61 -21.98
CA LYS A 273 5.02 17.91 -20.94
C LYS A 273 4.43 18.34 -19.59
N ILE A 274 3.18 17.96 -19.30
CA ILE A 274 2.48 18.21 -18.03
C ILE A 274 3.00 17.26 -16.94
N VAL A 275 3.20 15.99 -17.27
CA VAL A 275 3.91 15.01 -16.42
C VAL A 275 5.40 15.22 -16.64
N HIS A 276 6.12 15.56 -15.56
CA HIS A 276 7.50 15.99 -15.62
C HIS A 276 8.40 15.02 -16.39
N HIS A 277 8.86 15.53 -17.49
CA HIS A 277 9.98 15.09 -18.26
C HIS A 277 11.25 15.65 -17.60
N LEU A 278 12.04 14.80 -16.96
CA LEU A 278 13.32 15.22 -16.39
C LEU A 278 14.38 15.11 -17.50
N PRO A 279 15.05 16.22 -17.83
CA PRO A 279 16.10 16.20 -18.84
C PRO A 279 17.26 15.28 -18.41
N PRO A 280 18.04 14.71 -19.33
CA PRO A 280 19.20 13.91 -19.04
C PRO A 280 20.24 14.71 -18.27
N LYS A 281 20.84 14.12 -17.24
CA LYS A 281 21.81 14.75 -16.34
C LYS A 281 23.00 13.84 -16.11
N LEU A 282 24.18 14.45 -16.06
CA LEU A 282 25.40 13.84 -15.54
C LEU A 282 25.78 14.56 -14.24
N ILE A 283 25.90 13.82 -13.14
CA ILE A 283 26.24 14.37 -11.84
C ILE A 283 27.63 13.86 -11.47
N ALA A 284 28.57 14.75 -11.21
CA ALA A 284 29.91 14.36 -10.78
C ALA A 284 29.87 13.48 -9.52
N ALA A 285 30.71 12.47 -9.47
CA ALA A 285 30.77 11.52 -8.37
C ALA A 285 31.51 12.07 -7.12
N ALA A 286 32.35 13.10 -7.35
CA ALA A 286 33.16 13.76 -6.31
C ALA A 286 33.13 15.28 -6.50
N LEU A 287 33.62 16.00 -5.49
CA LEU A 287 33.87 17.43 -5.59
C LEU A 287 34.94 17.73 -6.65
N PRO A 288 34.74 18.76 -7.47
CA PRO A 288 35.81 19.28 -8.31
C PRO A 288 37.03 19.66 -7.46
N LYS A 289 38.23 19.33 -7.94
CA LYS A 289 39.50 19.73 -7.29
C LYS A 289 39.79 21.19 -7.66
N LEU A 290 39.57 22.10 -6.73
CA LEU A 290 39.79 23.54 -6.92
C LEU A 290 41.03 24.01 -6.15
N PRO A 291 41.90 24.87 -6.71
CA PRO A 291 41.82 25.41 -8.08
C PRO A 291 41.88 24.30 -9.12
N LEU A 292 41.17 24.51 -10.27
CA LEU A 292 40.94 23.42 -11.22
C LEU A 292 42.30 22.89 -11.79
N ALA A 293 42.61 21.66 -11.50
CA ALA A 293 43.90 21.02 -11.92
C ALA A 293 43.80 20.48 -13.35
N VAL A 294 43.49 21.36 -14.30
CA VAL A 294 43.44 21.11 -15.76
C VAL A 294 44.51 21.91 -16.44
N LYS A 295 45.05 21.43 -17.56
CA LYS A 295 46.03 22.18 -18.35
C LYS A 295 45.33 23.11 -19.37
N ALA A 296 45.89 24.30 -19.60
CA ALA A 296 45.44 25.18 -20.67
C ALA A 296 45.57 24.44 -22.01
N GLY A 297 44.54 24.63 -22.88
CA GLY A 297 44.44 23.93 -24.16
C GLY A 297 43.81 22.52 -24.09
N GLN A 298 43.56 21.96 -22.92
CA GLN A 298 42.77 20.74 -22.81
C GLN A 298 41.31 20.99 -23.17
N THR A 299 40.67 19.98 -23.77
CA THR A 299 39.27 20.08 -24.23
C THR A 299 38.39 19.14 -23.46
N PHE A 300 37.38 19.68 -22.79
CA PHE A 300 36.31 18.93 -22.15
C PHE A 300 35.21 18.64 -23.19
N THR A 301 34.90 17.37 -23.37
CA THR A 301 33.94 16.90 -24.36
C THR A 301 32.73 16.27 -23.68
N VAL A 302 31.53 16.72 -24.11
CA VAL A 302 30.27 16.11 -23.70
C VAL A 302 29.57 15.61 -24.97
N LYS A 303 29.10 14.40 -24.94
CA LYS A 303 28.37 13.74 -26.01
C LYS A 303 26.88 13.74 -25.69
N LEU A 304 26.07 14.25 -26.58
CA LEU A 304 24.62 14.23 -26.56
C LEU A 304 24.11 13.38 -27.71
N ASP A 305 23.53 12.25 -27.39
CA ASP A 305 22.88 11.36 -28.37
C ASP A 305 21.37 11.62 -28.35
N GLU A 306 20.78 12.06 -29.46
CA GLU A 306 19.38 12.36 -29.67
C GLU A 306 18.77 11.33 -30.61
N ALA A 307 17.64 10.71 -30.23
CA ALA A 307 16.92 9.84 -31.14
C ALA A 307 16.04 10.68 -32.10
N VAL A 308 16.33 10.61 -33.36
CA VAL A 308 15.57 11.33 -34.40
C VAL A 308 14.52 10.36 -34.97
N GLY A 309 13.31 10.33 -34.34
CA GLY A 309 12.18 9.54 -34.83
C GLY A 309 12.28 8.02 -34.60
N GLY A 310 13.25 7.56 -33.86
CA GLY A 310 13.52 6.15 -33.58
C GLY A 310 13.06 5.62 -32.22
N PRO A 311 13.36 4.36 -31.92
CA PRO A 311 13.14 3.76 -30.62
C PRO A 311 13.99 4.45 -29.52
N GLU A 312 13.55 4.32 -28.26
CA GLU A 312 14.36 4.76 -27.10
C GLU A 312 15.82 4.36 -27.27
N LEU A 313 16.71 5.28 -26.87
CA LEU A 313 18.14 4.98 -26.85
C LEU A 313 18.38 3.82 -25.88
N SER A 314 18.57 2.66 -26.45
CA SER A 314 18.93 1.45 -25.73
C SER A 314 20.39 1.55 -25.23
N THR A 315 20.78 0.59 -24.41
CA THR A 315 22.17 0.48 -23.95
C THR A 315 23.14 0.36 -25.14
N PRO A 316 24.43 0.69 -24.97
CA PRO A 316 25.46 0.50 -26.03
C PRO A 316 25.54 -0.93 -26.57
N GLU A 317 25.10 -1.92 -25.81
CA GLU A 317 25.05 -3.35 -26.23
C GLU A 317 23.87 -3.62 -27.18
N GLU A 318 22.72 -3.00 -26.95
CA GLU A 318 21.55 -3.10 -27.83
C GLU A 318 21.77 -2.36 -29.17
N LEU A 319 22.43 -1.20 -29.11
CA LEU A 319 22.88 -0.46 -30.31
C LEU A 319 23.90 -1.24 -31.15
N LYS A 320 24.73 -2.11 -30.51
CA LYS A 320 25.64 -3.02 -31.23
C LYS A 320 24.91 -4.20 -31.83
N ALA A 321 23.82 -4.66 -31.23
CA ALA A 321 23.04 -5.80 -31.69
C ALA A 321 22.13 -5.46 -32.88
N ASP A 322 21.73 -4.18 -33.03
CA ASP A 322 20.88 -3.72 -34.12
C ASP A 322 21.45 -2.45 -34.79
N PRO A 323 22.20 -2.59 -35.91
CA PRO A 323 22.80 -1.46 -36.62
C PRO A 323 21.80 -0.45 -37.22
N GLU A 324 20.53 -0.85 -37.44
CA GLU A 324 19.50 0.08 -37.94
C GLU A 324 19.08 1.08 -36.85
N LEU A 325 19.15 0.69 -35.56
CA LEU A 325 18.94 1.61 -34.45
C LEU A 325 20.00 2.74 -34.44
N ALA A 326 21.24 2.44 -34.76
CA ALA A 326 22.32 3.42 -34.78
C ALA A 326 22.12 4.49 -35.84
N SER A 327 21.43 4.17 -36.96
CA SER A 327 21.16 5.13 -38.07
C SER A 327 20.10 6.17 -37.72
N THR A 328 19.35 5.98 -36.62
CA THR A 328 18.28 6.87 -36.14
C THR A 328 18.75 7.81 -35.04
N VAL A 329 20.01 7.71 -34.59
CA VAL A 329 20.56 8.51 -33.48
C VAL A 329 21.45 9.63 -34.05
N ARG A 330 21.07 10.88 -33.76
CA ARG A 330 21.91 12.05 -34.02
C ARG A 330 22.84 12.28 -32.83
N THR A 331 24.14 12.19 -33.04
CA THR A 331 25.16 12.44 -32.03
C THR A 331 25.73 13.86 -32.19
N SER A 332 25.61 14.65 -31.14
CA SER A 332 26.23 15.97 -31.02
C SER A 332 27.41 15.91 -30.07
N VAL A 333 28.60 16.19 -30.53
CA VAL A 333 29.83 16.22 -29.73
C VAL A 333 30.19 17.67 -29.43
N LEU A 334 30.00 18.07 -28.17
CA LEU A 334 30.20 19.42 -27.68
C LEU A 334 31.55 19.51 -26.99
N ARG A 335 32.43 20.41 -27.45
CA ARG A 335 33.83 20.54 -26.98
C ARG A 335 34.06 21.89 -26.34
N TYR A 336 34.40 21.93 -25.05
CA TYR A 336 34.77 23.11 -24.30
C TYR A 336 36.27 23.12 -24.05
N THR A 337 37.01 24.13 -24.56
CA THR A 337 38.46 24.22 -24.44
C THR A 337 38.84 25.21 -23.33
N TRP A 338 39.70 24.75 -22.41
CA TRP A 338 40.19 25.51 -21.27
C TRP A 338 41.33 26.44 -21.72
N THR A 339 41.13 27.75 -21.57
CA THR A 339 42.21 28.74 -21.87
C THR A 339 43.02 29.07 -20.61
N ASP A 340 42.38 29.38 -19.51
CA ASP A 340 42.99 29.56 -18.19
C ASP A 340 42.21 28.89 -17.07
N PRO A 341 42.49 27.62 -16.79
CA PRO A 341 41.77 26.84 -15.77
C PRO A 341 42.14 27.21 -14.32
N THR A 342 43.29 27.90 -14.12
CA THR A 342 43.75 28.30 -12.77
C THR A 342 42.88 29.39 -12.14
N LYS A 343 42.05 30.03 -12.94
CA LYS A 343 41.11 31.09 -12.56
C LYS A 343 39.97 30.56 -11.65
N TYR A 344 39.66 29.27 -11.71
CA TYR A 344 38.53 28.73 -10.97
C TYR A 344 38.95 28.32 -9.54
N THR A 345 38.64 29.21 -8.62
CA THR A 345 38.87 29.03 -7.18
C THR A 345 37.63 28.47 -6.46
N ASP A 346 36.46 28.59 -7.07
CA ASP A 346 35.19 28.09 -6.54
C ASP A 346 34.31 27.43 -7.63
N LEU A 347 33.36 26.63 -7.17
CA LEU A 347 32.43 25.91 -8.05
C LEU A 347 31.44 26.86 -8.76
N ALA A 348 31.15 28.02 -8.15
CA ALA A 348 30.26 29.03 -8.73
C ALA A 348 30.88 29.74 -9.93
N GLY A 349 32.17 29.99 -9.91
CA GLY A 349 32.94 30.52 -11.03
C GLY A 349 33.00 29.54 -12.21
N LEU A 350 33.24 28.25 -11.90
CA LEU A 350 33.22 27.15 -12.87
C LEU A 350 31.82 27.01 -13.54
N GLU A 351 30.77 26.99 -12.75
CA GLU A 351 29.38 26.95 -13.24
C GLU A 351 29.05 28.12 -14.18
N ARG A 352 29.45 29.32 -13.78
CA ARG A 352 29.22 30.54 -14.57
C ARG A 352 29.89 30.51 -15.94
N ASP A 353 31.15 30.08 -15.99
CA ASP A 353 31.89 30.05 -17.24
C ASP A 353 31.46 28.91 -18.17
N LEU A 354 31.10 27.74 -17.63
CA LEU A 354 30.51 26.67 -18.44
C LEU A 354 29.17 27.08 -19.07
N ASN A 355 28.42 28.00 -18.45
CA ASN A 355 27.16 28.54 -18.95
C ASN A 355 27.31 29.82 -19.77
N ALA A 356 28.51 30.41 -19.87
CA ALA A 356 28.74 31.64 -20.58
C ALA A 356 28.46 31.49 -22.10
N LYS A 357 28.06 32.57 -22.74
CA LYS A 357 27.80 32.60 -24.19
C LYS A 357 29.08 32.43 -25.03
N THR A 358 30.17 32.90 -24.52
CA THR A 358 31.49 32.88 -25.19
C THR A 358 32.53 32.22 -24.28
N LEU A 359 33.49 31.56 -24.90
CA LEU A 359 34.69 31.09 -24.21
C LEU A 359 35.59 32.27 -23.81
N GLN A 360 36.60 31.97 -23.00
CA GLN A 360 37.55 33.01 -22.51
C GLN A 360 38.36 33.71 -23.64
N ASP A 361 38.50 33.06 -24.77
CA ASP A 361 39.15 33.61 -25.99
C ASP A 361 38.21 34.42 -26.88
N GLY A 362 36.95 34.62 -26.47
CA GLY A 362 35.91 35.32 -27.21
C GLY A 362 35.18 34.48 -28.25
N SER A 363 35.55 33.23 -28.47
CA SER A 363 34.83 32.32 -29.37
C SER A 363 33.49 31.88 -28.78
N PRO A 364 32.51 31.48 -29.63
CA PRO A 364 31.23 30.94 -29.11
C PRO A 364 31.42 29.70 -28.27
N ASN A 365 30.78 29.64 -27.10
CA ASN A 365 30.79 28.46 -26.23
C ASN A 365 29.85 27.39 -26.79
N PRO A 366 30.36 26.23 -27.21
CA PRO A 366 29.54 25.16 -27.80
C PRO A 366 28.56 24.51 -26.80
N LEU A 367 28.77 24.66 -25.50
CA LEU A 367 27.85 24.14 -24.45
C LEU A 367 26.65 25.07 -24.25
N HIS A 368 26.80 26.39 -24.59
CA HIS A 368 25.77 27.36 -24.29
C HIS A 368 24.47 27.07 -25.07
N GLY A 369 23.34 27.00 -24.32
CA GLY A 369 22.02 26.71 -24.90
C GLY A 369 21.75 25.22 -25.18
N VAL A 370 22.78 24.34 -25.15
CA VAL A 370 22.68 22.91 -25.36
C VAL A 370 22.82 22.17 -24.05
N ILE A 371 23.76 22.56 -23.19
CA ILE A 371 23.98 21.98 -21.87
C ILE A 371 24.02 23.09 -20.84
N THR A 372 23.43 22.87 -19.69
CA THR A 372 23.46 23.76 -18.54
C THR A 372 24.28 23.11 -17.43
N ALA A 373 25.31 23.77 -16.95
CA ALA A 373 26.04 23.41 -15.76
C ALA A 373 25.29 23.97 -14.52
N SER A 374 25.17 23.19 -13.47
CA SER A 374 24.53 23.58 -12.22
C SER A 374 25.20 22.91 -11.03
N ARG A 375 24.95 23.43 -9.83
CA ARG A 375 25.41 22.83 -8.58
C ARG A 375 24.30 21.99 -7.98
N LYS A 376 24.59 20.73 -7.59
CA LYS A 376 23.65 19.84 -6.94
C LYS A 376 24.19 19.39 -5.61
N LEU A 377 23.41 19.60 -4.54
CA LEU A 377 23.76 19.14 -3.21
C LEU A 377 23.60 17.60 -3.13
N ASN A 378 24.71 16.91 -2.83
CA ASN A 378 24.67 15.51 -2.46
C ASN A 378 24.26 15.41 -0.98
N LYS A 379 23.02 15.04 -0.72
CA LYS A 379 22.44 14.98 0.63
C LYS A 379 23.18 14.01 1.57
N SER A 380 23.76 12.92 1.04
CA SER A 380 24.47 11.93 1.85
C SER A 380 25.86 12.39 2.27
N LYS A 381 26.51 13.26 1.47
CA LYS A 381 27.84 13.79 1.72
C LYS A 381 27.84 15.24 2.20
N GLY A 382 26.70 15.94 2.13
CA GLY A 382 26.58 17.36 2.52
C GLY A 382 27.36 18.33 1.63
N VAL A 383 27.75 17.92 0.40
CA VAL A 383 28.60 18.70 -0.50
C VAL A 383 27.92 19.00 -1.83
N GLU A 384 28.22 20.17 -2.42
CA GLU A 384 27.75 20.54 -3.75
C GLU A 384 28.62 19.91 -4.83
N MET A 385 27.99 19.28 -5.83
CA MET A 385 28.65 18.59 -6.93
C MET A 385 28.29 19.25 -8.27
N LEU A 386 29.19 19.21 -9.25
CA LEU A 386 28.91 19.66 -10.60
C LEU A 386 27.87 18.74 -11.27
N CYS A 387 26.86 19.35 -11.84
CA CYS A 387 25.79 18.67 -12.59
C CYS A 387 25.71 19.30 -13.98
N LEU A 388 25.79 18.47 -15.01
CA LEU A 388 25.54 18.85 -16.40
C LEU A 388 24.15 18.36 -16.80
N GLU A 389 23.32 19.24 -17.35
CA GLU A 389 21.93 18.94 -17.70
C GLU A 389 21.65 19.43 -19.12
N ALA A 390 21.05 18.58 -19.97
CA ALA A 390 20.56 19.05 -21.26
C ALA A 390 19.24 19.84 -21.07
N PRO A 391 19.05 21.03 -21.69
CA PRO A 391 17.84 21.81 -21.49
C PRO A 391 16.58 21.07 -21.96
N ALA A 392 15.44 21.44 -21.36
CA ALA A 392 14.12 20.86 -21.67
C ALA A 392 13.62 21.06 -23.12
N ALA A 393 14.33 21.83 -23.93
CA ALA A 393 14.03 22.04 -25.35
C ALA A 393 14.53 20.93 -26.27
N ILE A 394 15.44 20.06 -25.78
CA ILE A 394 15.94 18.89 -26.50
C ILE A 394 14.89 17.80 -26.48
N ASP A 395 14.82 17.03 -27.54
CA ASP A 395 13.86 15.95 -27.69
C ASP A 395 13.96 14.97 -26.50
N TRP A 396 12.84 14.46 -26.07
CA TRP A 396 12.70 13.63 -24.85
C TRP A 396 13.43 12.28 -24.93
N GLU A 397 13.97 11.92 -26.09
CA GLU A 397 14.81 10.74 -26.32
C GLU A 397 16.29 11.14 -26.48
N ALA A 398 16.91 11.65 -25.43
CA ALA A 398 18.32 12.08 -25.48
C ALA A 398 19.14 11.41 -24.37
N LYS A 399 20.42 11.11 -24.63
CA LYS A 399 21.38 10.58 -23.66
C LYS A 399 22.59 11.48 -23.55
N LEU A 400 22.95 11.87 -22.35
CA LEU A 400 24.15 12.62 -22.05
C LEU A 400 25.26 11.67 -21.59
N SER A 401 26.45 11.76 -22.17
CA SER A 401 27.60 10.92 -21.79
C SER A 401 28.91 11.68 -21.92
N LEU A 402 29.94 11.16 -21.25
CA LEU A 402 31.32 11.62 -21.39
C LEU A 402 32.05 10.58 -22.23
N PRO A 403 32.65 10.95 -23.38
CA PRO A 403 33.47 10.05 -24.17
C PRO A 403 34.66 9.52 -23.36
N ASP A 404 35.03 8.26 -23.57
CA ASP A 404 36.13 7.58 -22.87
C ASP A 404 37.53 7.99 -23.36
N ASP A 405 37.61 8.70 -24.48
CA ASP A 405 38.85 9.17 -25.12
C ASP A 405 39.42 10.48 -24.51
N GLN A 406 38.77 10.99 -23.45
CA GLN A 406 39.22 12.23 -22.79
C GLN A 406 40.28 11.94 -21.71
N PRO A 407 41.18 12.93 -21.46
CA PRO A 407 42.17 12.84 -20.39
C PRO A 407 41.47 12.58 -19.02
N SER A 408 41.77 11.44 -18.39
CA SER A 408 41.19 11.07 -17.11
C SER A 408 41.52 12.09 -16.00
N ASP A 409 42.72 12.70 -16.03
CA ASP A 409 43.11 13.73 -15.06
C ASP A 409 42.16 14.93 -15.05
N MET A 410 41.66 15.35 -16.23
CA MET A 410 40.73 16.45 -16.39
C MET A 410 39.36 16.08 -15.86
N LEU A 411 38.86 14.88 -16.18
CA LEU A 411 37.57 14.41 -15.68
C LEU A 411 37.58 14.23 -14.16
N HIS A 412 38.68 13.72 -13.60
CA HIS A 412 38.89 13.63 -12.14
C HIS A 412 38.97 15.03 -11.49
N ALA A 413 39.57 16.00 -12.15
CA ALA A 413 39.60 17.37 -11.66
C ALA A 413 38.19 17.99 -11.59
N LEU A 414 37.30 17.62 -12.52
CA LEU A 414 35.89 18.02 -12.53
C LEU A 414 35.01 17.17 -11.61
N GLY A 415 35.57 16.12 -10.98
CA GLY A 415 34.88 15.21 -10.08
C GLY A 415 34.15 14.05 -10.76
N PHE A 416 34.32 13.88 -12.08
CA PHE A 416 33.74 12.75 -12.81
C PHE A 416 34.61 11.49 -12.70
N LYS A 417 34.00 10.32 -12.69
CA LYS A 417 34.63 9.02 -12.82
C LYS A 417 34.57 8.53 -14.28
N THR A 418 35.52 7.70 -14.66
CA THR A 418 35.68 7.17 -16.02
C THR A 418 35.61 5.64 -16.02
N SER A 419 35.38 5.05 -17.17
CA SER A 419 35.53 3.61 -17.40
C SER A 419 36.96 3.12 -17.14
N ALA A 420 37.97 3.99 -17.34
CA ALA A 420 39.35 3.74 -17.02
C ALA A 420 39.56 3.50 -15.50
N ASP A 421 38.82 4.20 -14.62
CA ASP A 421 38.89 3.98 -13.16
C ASP A 421 38.46 2.56 -12.79
N VAL A 422 37.40 2.06 -13.43
CA VAL A 422 36.90 0.70 -13.22
C VAL A 422 37.93 -0.32 -13.75
N THR A 423 38.49 -0.04 -14.93
CA THR A 423 39.52 -0.93 -15.53
C THR A 423 40.78 -1.00 -14.65
N GLU A 424 41.24 0.13 -14.11
CA GLU A 424 42.37 0.18 -13.19
C GLU A 424 42.09 -0.56 -11.88
N ALA A 425 40.87 -0.36 -11.31
CA ALA A 425 40.45 -1.07 -10.12
C ALA A 425 40.35 -2.58 -10.38
N THR A 426 39.88 -3.00 -11.57
CA THR A 426 39.80 -4.41 -11.97
C THR A 426 41.24 -5.02 -12.08
N ALA A 427 42.17 -4.27 -12.66
CA ALA A 427 43.59 -4.71 -12.74
C ALA A 427 44.19 -4.89 -11.35
N LYS A 428 43.90 -3.98 -10.41
CA LYS A 428 44.36 -4.11 -9.00
C LYS A 428 43.75 -5.35 -8.33
N VAL A 429 42.53 -5.70 -8.57
CA VAL A 429 41.90 -6.94 -8.08
C VAL A 429 42.60 -8.17 -8.68
N ALA A 430 42.92 -8.16 -9.98
CA ALA A 430 43.60 -9.25 -10.65
C ALA A 430 45.03 -9.40 -10.09
N GLN A 431 45.75 -8.29 -9.86
CA GLN A 431 47.06 -8.27 -9.24
C GLN A 431 47.01 -8.80 -7.81
N ALA A 432 46.11 -8.33 -6.96
CA ALA A 432 45.92 -8.81 -5.61
C ALA A 432 45.61 -10.32 -5.55
N LYS A 433 44.79 -10.82 -6.51
CA LYS A 433 44.56 -12.28 -6.65
C LYS A 433 45.82 -13.06 -6.99
N SER A 434 46.72 -12.48 -7.77
CA SER A 434 47.99 -13.13 -8.11
C SER A 434 48.99 -13.10 -6.94
N GLU A 435 48.89 -12.14 -6.05
CA GLU A 435 49.74 -11.93 -4.87
C GLU A 435 49.26 -12.68 -3.62
N ILE A 436 48.04 -13.17 -3.57
CA ILE A 436 47.48 -13.98 -2.46
C ILE A 436 48.33 -15.20 -2.13
N ALA A 437 49.14 -15.67 -3.10
CA ALA A 437 50.10 -16.72 -2.86
C ALA A 437 51.26 -16.29 -1.93
N LYS A 438 51.41 -15.01 -1.62
CA LYS A 438 52.54 -14.46 -0.81
C LYS A 438 52.06 -13.71 0.46
N ASP A 439 51.01 -12.97 0.50
CA ASP A 439 50.69 -12.03 1.59
C ASP A 439 49.21 -11.95 2.04
N GLY A 440 48.46 -13.01 2.07
CA GLY A 440 47.16 -13.06 2.77
C GLY A 440 45.98 -12.23 2.17
N GLU A 441 44.76 -12.51 2.63
CA GLU A 441 43.45 -12.04 2.09
C GLU A 441 43.19 -10.51 2.19
N MET A 442 43.97 -9.75 2.96
CA MET A 442 43.67 -8.33 3.27
C MET A 442 43.76 -7.42 2.05
N GLY A 443 44.73 -7.59 1.16
CA GLY A 443 44.89 -6.79 -0.06
C GLY A 443 43.80 -7.03 -1.10
N LEU A 444 43.26 -8.26 -1.18
CA LEU A 444 42.16 -8.58 -2.10
C LEU A 444 40.86 -7.96 -1.67
N ALA A 445 40.56 -7.95 -0.38
CA ALA A 445 39.31 -7.34 0.15
C ALA A 445 39.30 -5.82 -0.10
N GLU A 446 40.40 -5.14 0.06
CA GLU A 446 40.54 -3.71 -0.17
C GLU A 446 40.47 -3.37 -1.67
N ALA A 447 41.11 -4.14 -2.54
CA ALA A 447 41.06 -3.99 -3.98
C ALA A 447 39.64 -4.27 -4.53
N ALA A 448 38.96 -5.30 -4.02
CA ALA A 448 37.57 -5.63 -4.38
C ALA A 448 36.59 -4.53 -3.93
N LYS A 449 36.80 -3.93 -2.76
CA LYS A 449 36.03 -2.80 -2.28
C LYS A 449 36.24 -1.56 -3.16
N ALA A 450 37.48 -1.25 -3.54
CA ALA A 450 37.79 -0.12 -4.43
C ALA A 450 37.15 -0.28 -5.81
N LEU A 451 37.09 -1.52 -6.34
CA LEU A 451 36.37 -1.83 -7.59
C LEU A 451 34.88 -1.58 -7.44
N ALA A 452 34.25 -2.14 -6.41
CA ALA A 452 32.82 -1.96 -6.16
C ALA A 452 32.45 -0.48 -5.95
N ASP A 453 33.30 0.29 -5.25
CA ASP A 453 33.09 1.73 -5.05
C ASP A 453 33.22 2.52 -6.37
N SER A 454 34.14 2.13 -7.25
CA SER A 454 34.34 2.77 -8.56
C SER A 454 33.19 2.45 -9.52
N GLU A 455 32.77 1.18 -9.60
CA GLU A 455 31.60 0.76 -10.38
C GLU A 455 30.33 1.46 -9.92
N LYS A 456 30.10 1.52 -8.60
CA LYS A 456 28.96 2.20 -8.01
C LYS A 456 28.97 3.70 -8.30
N ALA A 457 30.14 4.34 -8.20
CA ALA A 457 30.28 5.77 -8.47
C ALA A 457 30.01 6.09 -9.94
N LEU A 458 30.49 5.28 -10.88
CA LEU A 458 30.22 5.43 -12.31
C LEU A 458 28.75 5.18 -12.64
N ALA A 459 28.13 4.15 -12.04
CA ALA A 459 26.72 3.87 -12.21
C ALA A 459 25.83 5.01 -11.65
N GLU A 460 26.16 5.56 -10.47
CA GLU A 460 25.43 6.70 -9.91
C GLU A 460 25.58 7.96 -10.75
N GLN A 461 26.76 8.23 -11.32
CA GLN A 461 27.03 9.37 -12.20
C GLN A 461 26.17 9.31 -13.46
N SER A 462 26.03 8.14 -14.08
CA SER A 462 25.27 7.92 -15.30
C SER A 462 23.80 7.60 -15.08
N LYS A 463 23.36 7.41 -13.84
CA LYS A 463 21.99 7.04 -13.48
C LYS A 463 20.91 7.96 -14.04
N ASP A 464 21.20 9.25 -14.12
CA ASP A 464 20.29 10.29 -14.62
C ASP A 464 20.66 10.74 -16.04
N ALA A 465 21.62 10.07 -16.70
CA ALA A 465 22.10 10.44 -18.04
C ALA A 465 21.05 10.23 -19.15
N MET A 466 20.01 9.44 -18.87
CA MET A 466 18.84 9.27 -19.74
C MET A 466 17.67 10.12 -19.22
N PRO A 467 16.82 10.66 -20.10
CA PRO A 467 15.63 11.38 -19.65
C PRO A 467 14.68 10.44 -18.91
N LYS A 468 14.14 10.91 -17.82
CA LYS A 468 13.10 10.18 -17.08
C LYS A 468 11.73 10.55 -17.65
N ILE A 469 11.25 9.74 -18.59
CA ILE A 469 9.96 9.92 -19.26
C ILE A 469 8.98 8.90 -18.69
N GLY A 470 7.80 9.36 -18.26
CA GLY A 470 6.80 8.48 -17.70
C GLY A 470 7.25 7.79 -16.42
N GLY A 471 6.90 6.50 -16.29
CA GLY A 471 7.08 5.73 -15.06
C GLY A 471 5.99 6.02 -14.05
N PHE A 472 5.72 5.04 -13.17
CA PHE A 472 4.62 5.12 -12.21
C PHE A 472 4.61 6.40 -11.37
N ARG A 473 5.75 6.76 -10.78
CA ARG A 473 5.85 7.90 -9.86
C ARG A 473 5.50 9.25 -10.52
N ASN A 474 5.91 9.43 -11.77
CA ASN A 474 5.64 10.68 -12.51
C ASN A 474 4.18 10.76 -12.97
N ILE A 475 3.64 9.66 -13.49
CA ILE A 475 2.23 9.59 -13.90
C ILE A 475 1.32 9.72 -12.69
N SER A 476 1.60 8.99 -11.60
CA SER A 476 0.79 9.01 -10.38
C SER A 476 0.79 10.37 -9.68
N ALA A 477 1.85 11.16 -9.81
CA ALA A 477 1.89 12.53 -9.25
C ALA A 477 0.76 13.43 -9.78
N TRP A 478 0.31 13.20 -11.01
CA TRP A 478 -0.84 13.90 -11.60
C TRP A 478 -2.15 13.10 -11.46
N SER A 479 -2.13 11.81 -11.81
CA SER A 479 -3.35 10.99 -11.84
C SER A 479 -3.94 10.68 -10.46
N LEU A 480 -3.15 10.86 -9.40
CA LEU A 480 -3.62 10.84 -8.01
C LEU A 480 -4.82 11.76 -7.79
N TRP A 481 -4.82 12.96 -8.39
CA TRP A 481 -5.83 13.97 -8.11
C TRP A 481 -7.22 13.60 -8.63
N PRO A 482 -7.42 13.27 -9.92
CA PRO A 482 -8.72 12.79 -10.40
C PRO A 482 -9.08 11.43 -9.78
N GLY A 483 -8.13 10.50 -9.61
CA GLY A 483 -8.37 9.19 -8.98
C GLY A 483 -8.85 9.32 -7.53
N ALA A 484 -8.18 10.14 -6.71
CA ALA A 484 -8.60 10.42 -5.33
C ALA A 484 -9.98 11.09 -5.29
N THR A 485 -10.28 12.00 -6.23
CA THR A 485 -11.57 12.68 -6.28
C THR A 485 -12.71 11.71 -6.54
N VAL A 486 -12.61 10.82 -7.53
CA VAL A 486 -13.64 9.79 -7.79
C VAL A 486 -13.85 8.91 -6.56
N LEU A 487 -12.74 8.47 -5.91
CA LEU A 487 -12.80 7.61 -4.73
C LEU A 487 -13.48 8.31 -3.54
N VAL A 488 -13.10 9.55 -3.27
CA VAL A 488 -13.63 10.34 -2.15
C VAL A 488 -15.10 10.67 -2.36
N VAL A 489 -15.45 11.19 -3.53
CA VAL A 489 -16.83 11.53 -3.88
C VAL A 489 -17.71 10.28 -3.87
N GLY A 490 -17.24 9.19 -4.48
CA GLY A 490 -17.94 7.92 -4.48
C GLY A 490 -18.24 7.40 -3.08
N GLY A 491 -17.23 7.45 -2.18
CA GLY A 491 -17.38 7.02 -0.80
C GLY A 491 -18.31 7.91 0.03
N LEU A 492 -18.15 9.25 -0.05
CA LEU A 492 -18.96 10.20 0.72
C LEU A 492 -20.44 10.20 0.29
N LEU A 493 -20.71 10.16 -1.03
CA LEU A 493 -22.09 10.11 -1.52
C LEU A 493 -22.78 8.78 -1.19
N ALA A 494 -22.06 7.65 -1.32
CA ALA A 494 -22.61 6.35 -0.93
C ALA A 494 -22.99 6.34 0.57
N LEU A 495 -22.21 7.00 1.41
CA LEU A 495 -22.51 7.20 2.82
C LEU A 495 -23.70 8.14 3.00
N ALA A 496 -23.73 9.27 2.31
CA ALA A 496 -24.81 10.26 2.40
C ALA A 496 -26.19 9.67 2.01
N PHE A 497 -26.25 8.83 0.97
CA PHE A 497 -27.50 8.17 0.59
C PHE A 497 -28.02 7.16 1.61
N GLN A 498 -27.21 6.76 2.59
CA GLN A 498 -27.63 5.90 3.71
C GLN A 498 -28.17 6.69 4.93
N TRP A 499 -28.44 7.98 4.83
CA TRP A 499 -28.81 8.84 5.94
C TRP A 499 -30.05 8.35 6.75
N ARG A 500 -31.04 7.72 6.10
CA ARG A 500 -32.22 7.14 6.77
C ARG A 500 -31.84 5.97 7.68
N THR A 501 -30.93 5.13 7.22
CA THR A 501 -30.35 4.01 7.95
C THR A 501 -29.54 4.52 9.16
N LEU A 502 -28.72 5.56 8.95
CA LEU A 502 -27.95 6.20 10.01
C LEU A 502 -28.86 6.81 11.08
N GLY A 503 -29.92 7.52 10.67
CA GLY A 503 -30.90 8.11 11.59
C GLY A 503 -31.56 7.06 12.49
N ARG A 504 -31.96 5.90 11.94
CA ARG A 504 -32.53 4.80 12.74
C ARG A 504 -31.51 4.21 13.72
N THR A 505 -30.24 4.08 13.32
CA THR A 505 -29.18 3.58 14.22
C THR A 505 -29.00 4.50 15.42
N PHE A 506 -28.90 5.81 15.21
CA PHE A 506 -28.75 6.77 16.31
C PHE A 506 -30.00 6.80 17.21
N ALA A 507 -31.20 6.78 16.65
CA ALA A 507 -32.44 6.71 17.42
C ALA A 507 -32.46 5.45 18.33
N GLY A 508 -32.05 4.29 17.80
CA GLY A 508 -31.93 3.05 18.56
C GLY A 508 -30.88 3.11 19.69
N ILE A 509 -29.72 3.69 19.44
CA ILE A 509 -28.67 3.86 20.44
C ILE A 509 -29.12 4.80 21.57
N PHE A 510 -29.68 5.97 21.25
CA PHE A 510 -30.13 6.93 22.23
C PHE A 510 -31.30 6.42 23.06
N SER A 511 -32.25 5.67 22.47
CA SER A 511 -33.32 5.02 23.21
C SER A 511 -32.78 3.93 24.17
N GLY A 512 -31.75 3.19 23.77
CA GLY A 512 -31.09 2.18 24.61
C GLY A 512 -30.25 2.76 25.76
N LEU A 513 -29.61 3.91 25.57
CA LEU A 513 -28.87 4.62 26.60
C LEU A 513 -29.78 5.28 27.67
N GLY A 514 -30.99 5.69 27.25
CA GLY A 514 -32.03 6.23 28.13
C GLY A 514 -32.87 5.20 28.90
N GLY A 515 -32.60 3.91 28.70
CA GLY A 515 -33.38 2.80 29.27
C GLY A 515 -33.39 2.77 30.80
N ASN A 516 -34.57 2.49 31.34
CA ASN A 516 -34.87 2.43 32.75
C ASN A 516 -33.92 1.42 33.45
N ARG A 517 -33.12 1.87 34.42
CA ARG A 517 -32.24 1.03 35.28
C ARG A 517 -32.97 -0.11 35.99
N ASN A 518 -34.29 -0.05 36.09
CA ASN A 518 -35.15 -1.05 36.73
C ASN A 518 -35.86 -1.96 35.75
N ALA A 519 -35.49 -1.97 34.45
CA ALA A 519 -36.05 -2.93 33.49
C ALA A 519 -35.68 -4.35 33.92
N PRO A 520 -36.60 -5.35 33.77
CA PRO A 520 -36.28 -6.75 34.06
C PRO A 520 -35.09 -7.20 33.19
N LYS A 521 -34.17 -7.95 33.85
CA LYS A 521 -33.00 -8.51 33.19
C LYS A 521 -33.41 -9.39 32.02
N GLY A 522 -32.85 -9.12 30.84
CA GLY A 522 -33.09 -9.93 29.65
C GLY A 522 -32.52 -11.34 29.77
N PRO A 523 -32.99 -12.30 28.97
CA PRO A 523 -32.57 -13.71 29.05
C PRO A 523 -31.05 -13.88 28.86
N LEU A 524 -30.41 -13.01 28.09
CA LEU A 524 -28.98 -13.08 27.74
C LEU A 524 -28.05 -12.33 28.71
N ASP A 525 -28.55 -11.52 29.65
CA ASP A 525 -27.77 -10.60 30.48
C ASP A 525 -26.65 -11.29 31.28
N HIS A 526 -26.77 -12.58 31.60
CA HIS A 526 -25.75 -13.32 32.30
C HIS A 526 -24.50 -13.66 31.48
N ILE A 527 -24.64 -13.75 30.14
CA ILE A 527 -23.54 -14.03 29.21
C ILE A 527 -23.14 -12.81 28.39
N GLU A 528 -23.96 -11.74 28.38
CA GLU A 528 -23.75 -10.52 27.61
C GLU A 528 -22.59 -9.69 28.19
N ILE A 529 -21.96 -8.89 27.33
CA ILE A 529 -20.86 -8.01 27.71
C ILE A 529 -21.43 -6.87 28.55
N PRO A 530 -20.92 -6.65 29.80
CA PRO A 530 -21.47 -5.63 30.69
C PRO A 530 -21.28 -4.21 30.12
N MET A 531 -22.31 -3.37 30.20
CA MET A 531 -22.24 -1.96 29.75
C MET A 531 -21.20 -1.13 30.54
N THR A 532 -20.87 -1.55 31.76
CA THR A 532 -19.79 -0.95 32.56
C THR A 532 -18.43 -1.05 31.88
N TRP A 533 -18.19 -2.13 31.10
CA TRP A 533 -16.95 -2.28 30.33
C TRP A 533 -16.85 -1.24 29.21
N PHE A 534 -17.98 -0.92 28.56
CA PHE A 534 -18.02 0.17 27.59
C PHE A 534 -17.63 1.51 28.24
N VAL A 535 -18.29 1.89 29.33
CA VAL A 535 -18.03 3.18 29.99
C VAL A 535 -16.59 3.28 30.44
N PHE A 536 -16.09 2.27 31.14
CA PHE A 536 -14.70 2.25 31.62
C PHE A 536 -13.71 2.22 30.45
N GLY A 537 -13.89 1.31 29.48
CA GLY A 537 -13.00 1.16 28.34
C GLY A 537 -12.98 2.41 27.45
N PHE A 538 -14.14 3.01 27.16
CA PHE A 538 -14.24 4.25 26.38
C PHE A 538 -13.52 5.42 27.08
N LEU A 539 -13.73 5.58 28.40
CA LEU A 539 -13.08 6.65 29.14
C LEU A 539 -11.56 6.47 29.20
N VAL A 540 -11.08 5.24 29.48
CA VAL A 540 -9.64 4.97 29.58
C VAL A 540 -8.97 5.09 28.19
N THR A 541 -9.48 4.40 27.17
CA THR A 541 -8.84 4.42 25.85
C THR A 541 -9.03 5.74 25.12
N GLY A 542 -10.18 6.40 25.31
CA GLY A 542 -10.44 7.73 24.76
C GLY A 542 -9.53 8.79 25.39
N SER A 543 -9.41 8.81 26.73
CA SER A 543 -8.47 9.73 27.41
C SER A 543 -7.03 9.47 26.98
N LEU A 544 -6.62 8.19 26.88
CA LEU A 544 -5.28 7.82 26.45
C LEU A 544 -5.02 8.25 25.00
N ALA A 545 -6.01 8.10 24.09
CA ALA A 545 -5.92 8.59 22.71
C ALA A 545 -5.72 10.11 22.66
N VAL A 546 -6.46 10.89 23.48
CA VAL A 546 -6.31 12.35 23.58
C VAL A 546 -4.91 12.70 24.08
N VAL A 547 -4.44 12.04 25.16
CA VAL A 547 -3.09 12.26 25.70
C VAL A 547 -2.03 11.98 24.63
N MET A 548 -2.14 10.88 23.91
CA MET A 548 -1.18 10.53 22.86
C MET A 548 -1.21 11.51 21.67
N LEU A 549 -2.40 11.95 21.25
CA LEU A 549 -2.53 12.97 20.21
C LEU A 549 -1.85 14.29 20.64
N THR A 550 -1.98 14.65 21.90
CA THR A 550 -1.37 15.88 22.46
C THR A 550 0.13 15.73 22.66
N TRP A 551 0.57 14.62 23.23
CA TRP A 551 1.98 14.42 23.60
C TRP A 551 2.88 14.05 22.42
N ILE A 552 2.43 13.13 21.54
CA ILE A 552 3.24 12.64 20.41
C ILE A 552 3.16 13.60 19.21
N PHE A 553 1.95 14.06 18.90
CA PHE A 553 1.70 14.84 17.68
C PHE A 553 1.49 16.33 17.93
N HIS A 554 1.59 16.80 19.17
CA HIS A 554 1.40 18.20 19.57
C HIS A 554 0.05 18.79 19.11
N ILE A 555 -0.99 17.94 19.05
CA ILE A 555 -2.36 18.34 18.73
C ILE A 555 -3.01 18.87 20.01
N GLN A 556 -3.74 19.99 19.92
CA GLN A 556 -4.42 20.56 21.08
C GLN A 556 -5.42 19.56 21.67
N TRP A 557 -5.44 19.40 22.99
CA TRP A 557 -6.22 18.38 23.69
C TRP A 557 -7.71 18.37 23.32
N TRP A 558 -8.34 19.56 23.15
CA TRP A 558 -9.74 19.67 22.78
C TRP A 558 -10.03 19.11 21.37
N MET A 559 -9.08 19.23 20.44
CA MET A 559 -9.17 18.58 19.12
C MET A 559 -9.18 17.06 19.29
N GLY A 560 -8.31 16.52 20.14
CA GLY A 560 -8.31 15.09 20.47
C GLY A 560 -9.65 14.62 21.04
N VAL A 561 -10.27 15.41 21.93
CA VAL A 561 -11.61 15.11 22.47
C VAL A 561 -12.67 15.09 21.37
N ILE A 562 -12.66 16.06 20.47
CA ILE A 562 -13.59 16.07 19.31
C ILE A 562 -13.37 14.84 18.44
N ALA A 563 -12.12 14.41 18.18
CA ALA A 563 -11.82 13.20 17.41
C ALA A 563 -12.42 11.96 18.08
N VAL A 564 -12.25 11.80 19.39
CA VAL A 564 -12.78 10.66 20.15
C VAL A 564 -14.32 10.65 20.13
N MET A 565 -14.96 11.81 20.31
CA MET A 565 -16.41 11.92 20.23
C MET A 565 -16.93 11.61 18.82
N LEU A 566 -16.30 12.18 17.80
CA LEU A 566 -16.64 11.90 16.39
C LEU A 566 -16.47 10.41 16.07
N THR A 567 -15.47 9.76 16.66
CA THR A 567 -15.23 8.32 16.48
C THR A 567 -16.42 7.48 16.91
N PHE A 568 -17.12 7.83 17.99
CA PHE A 568 -18.31 7.11 18.43
C PHE A 568 -19.42 7.12 17.35
N PHE A 569 -19.69 8.29 16.78
CA PHE A 569 -20.68 8.41 15.70
C PHE A 569 -20.25 7.67 14.43
N LEU A 570 -18.98 7.80 14.05
CA LEU A 570 -18.46 7.14 12.85
C LEU A 570 -18.36 5.61 13.02
N SER A 571 -18.14 5.11 14.25
CA SER A 571 -18.18 3.68 14.57
C SER A 571 -19.57 3.08 14.38
N ALA A 572 -20.62 3.79 14.78
CA ALA A 572 -22.00 3.36 14.55
C ALA A 572 -22.30 3.29 13.05
N VAL A 573 -21.84 4.29 12.27
CA VAL A 573 -22.00 4.33 10.81
C VAL A 573 -21.23 3.16 10.14
N ALA A 574 -19.97 2.96 10.50
CA ALA A 574 -19.14 1.87 9.95
C ALA A 574 -19.76 0.51 10.21
N SER A 575 -20.13 0.27 11.47
CA SER A 575 -20.71 -1.02 11.89
C SER A 575 -22.02 -1.32 11.19
N ARG A 576 -22.86 -0.30 11.01
CA ARG A 576 -24.13 -0.45 10.28
C ARG A 576 -23.91 -0.76 8.80
N ALA A 577 -23.00 -0.04 8.15
CA ALA A 577 -22.66 -0.29 6.75
C ALA A 577 -22.06 -1.70 6.58
N GLY A 578 -21.13 -2.12 7.43
CA GLY A 578 -20.60 -3.48 7.44
C GLY A 578 -21.67 -4.54 7.63
N ALA A 579 -22.64 -4.29 8.53
CA ALA A 579 -23.72 -5.23 8.84
C ALA A 579 -24.77 -5.34 7.72
N GLU A 580 -25.05 -4.28 6.96
CA GLU A 580 -26.04 -4.27 5.90
C GLU A 580 -25.48 -4.66 4.53
N ILE A 581 -24.30 -4.12 4.18
CA ILE A 581 -23.72 -4.28 2.83
C ILE A 581 -22.42 -5.09 2.80
N GLY A 582 -21.87 -5.45 3.96
CA GLY A 582 -20.64 -6.25 4.07
C GLY A 582 -19.35 -5.48 3.76
N ILE A 583 -19.37 -4.15 3.68
CA ILE A 583 -18.21 -3.31 3.38
C ILE A 583 -18.06 -2.22 4.42
N ASN A 584 -16.89 -2.12 5.04
CA ASN A 584 -16.56 -1.03 5.95
C ASN A 584 -16.07 0.19 5.17
N PRO A 585 -16.79 1.34 5.19
CA PRO A 585 -16.43 2.52 4.40
C PRO A 585 -15.29 3.34 5.06
N ILE A 586 -14.18 2.71 5.45
CA ILE A 586 -13.07 3.30 6.22
C ILE A 586 -12.52 4.55 5.52
N GLY A 587 -12.29 4.45 4.20
CA GLY A 587 -11.80 5.56 3.39
C GLY A 587 -12.70 6.80 3.45
N ALA A 588 -14.03 6.62 3.37
CA ALA A 588 -15.00 7.71 3.46
C ALA A 588 -15.04 8.32 4.87
N LEU A 589 -15.04 7.49 5.92
CA LEU A 589 -15.08 7.95 7.31
C LEU A 589 -13.85 8.78 7.67
N GLY A 590 -12.65 8.35 7.25
CA GLY A 590 -11.44 9.15 7.38
C GLY A 590 -11.54 10.50 6.67
N LYS A 591 -12.20 10.57 5.49
CA LYS A 591 -12.39 11.82 4.76
C LYS A 591 -13.38 12.77 5.46
N VAL A 592 -14.45 12.25 6.08
CA VAL A 592 -15.32 13.07 6.93
C VAL A 592 -14.51 13.78 8.01
N THR A 593 -13.63 13.06 8.69
CA THR A 593 -12.76 13.65 9.71
C THR A 593 -11.73 14.61 9.11
N GLN A 594 -11.10 14.28 7.99
CA GLN A 594 -10.18 15.18 7.31
C GLN A 594 -10.85 16.50 6.91
N LEU A 595 -12.08 16.45 6.39
CA LEU A 595 -12.86 17.66 6.07
C LEU A 595 -13.20 18.47 7.33
N THR A 596 -13.61 17.79 8.41
CA THR A 596 -13.87 18.44 9.72
C THR A 596 -12.63 19.17 10.24
N TYR A 597 -11.47 18.51 10.22
CA TYR A 597 -10.23 19.11 10.70
C TYR A 597 -9.59 20.08 9.72
N GLY A 598 -9.90 19.98 8.43
CA GLY A 598 -9.58 21.01 7.45
C GLY A 598 -10.24 22.35 7.77
N ALA A 599 -11.47 22.30 8.32
CA ALA A 599 -12.19 23.48 8.78
C ALA A 599 -11.79 23.94 10.19
N LEU A 600 -11.58 23.01 11.14
CA LEU A 600 -11.26 23.32 12.54
C LEU A 600 -9.81 23.76 12.74
N ALA A 601 -8.87 23.22 11.97
CA ALA A 601 -7.45 23.47 12.06
C ALA A 601 -6.82 23.65 10.67
N PRO A 602 -7.19 24.69 9.91
CA PRO A 602 -6.66 24.93 8.59
C PRO A 602 -5.13 25.07 8.64
N GLY A 603 -4.45 24.42 7.69
CA GLY A 603 -2.99 24.41 7.65
C GLY A 603 -2.31 23.35 8.51
N ASN A 604 -3.00 22.70 9.44
CA ASN A 604 -2.41 21.68 10.32
C ASN A 604 -2.55 20.27 9.73
N ILE A 605 -1.55 19.87 8.93
CA ILE A 605 -1.50 18.54 8.28
C ILE A 605 -1.50 17.41 9.31
N THR A 606 -0.75 17.55 10.41
CA THR A 606 -0.62 16.52 11.44
C THR A 606 -1.95 16.29 12.15
N ALA A 607 -2.64 17.35 12.55
CA ALA A 607 -3.96 17.24 13.16
C ALA A 607 -4.96 16.59 12.18
N ASN A 608 -4.97 17.02 10.92
CA ASN A 608 -5.85 16.48 9.88
C ASN A 608 -5.67 14.96 9.69
N LEU A 609 -4.44 14.49 9.55
CA LEU A 609 -4.15 13.08 9.28
C LEU A 609 -4.30 12.20 10.53
N MET A 610 -3.76 12.61 11.66
CA MET A 610 -3.71 11.74 12.84
C MET A 610 -5.07 11.60 13.51
N THR A 611 -5.89 12.67 13.57
CA THR A 611 -7.26 12.56 14.07
C THR A 611 -8.15 11.72 13.13
N ALA A 612 -7.96 11.83 11.81
CA ALA A 612 -8.63 10.97 10.85
C ALA A 612 -8.19 9.50 10.97
N GLY A 613 -6.92 9.25 11.28
CA GLY A 613 -6.40 7.93 11.60
C GLY A 613 -7.09 7.31 12.83
N VAL A 614 -7.27 8.09 13.90
CA VAL A 614 -8.00 7.67 15.10
C VAL A 614 -9.44 7.29 14.76
N THR A 615 -10.16 8.18 14.10
CA THR A 615 -11.58 7.96 13.80
C THR A 615 -11.81 6.80 12.84
N ALA A 616 -11.05 6.70 11.77
CA ALA A 616 -11.21 5.63 10.79
C ALA A 616 -10.75 4.27 11.34
N GLY A 617 -9.63 4.25 12.06
CA GLY A 617 -9.08 3.02 12.66
C GLY A 617 -9.99 2.44 13.74
N ALA A 618 -10.46 3.27 14.67
CA ALA A 618 -11.38 2.81 15.71
C ALA A 618 -12.75 2.42 15.14
N ALA A 619 -13.28 3.15 14.15
CA ALA A 619 -14.54 2.79 13.51
C ALA A 619 -14.44 1.45 12.76
N CYS A 620 -13.30 1.16 12.12
CA CYS A 620 -13.04 -0.14 11.50
C CYS A 620 -12.98 -1.25 12.55
N SER A 621 -12.19 -1.07 13.61
CA SER A 621 -12.07 -2.04 14.71
C SER A 621 -13.41 -2.35 15.35
N CYS A 622 -14.27 -1.33 15.53
CA CYS A 622 -15.63 -1.50 16.04
C CYS A 622 -16.48 -2.39 15.12
N SER A 623 -16.49 -2.11 13.83
CA SER A 623 -17.26 -2.87 12.83
C SER A 623 -16.81 -4.33 12.76
N ASP A 624 -15.49 -4.56 12.71
CA ASP A 624 -14.91 -5.91 12.65
C ASP A 624 -15.18 -6.70 13.93
N THR A 625 -15.15 -6.01 15.09
CA THR A 625 -15.52 -6.59 16.38
C THR A 625 -16.96 -7.11 16.37
N ILE A 626 -17.91 -6.32 15.87
CA ILE A 626 -19.31 -6.73 15.79
C ILE A 626 -19.50 -7.87 14.79
N GLY A 627 -18.78 -7.82 13.65
CA GLY A 627 -18.77 -8.90 12.67
C GLY A 627 -18.31 -10.24 13.26
N ASN A 628 -17.22 -10.23 14.04
CA ASN A 628 -16.74 -11.39 14.76
C ASN A 628 -17.76 -11.91 15.80
N LEU A 629 -18.39 -11.00 16.54
CA LEU A 629 -19.45 -11.35 17.50
C LEU A 629 -20.69 -11.95 16.82
N LYS A 630 -20.97 -11.53 15.57
CA LYS A 630 -22.02 -12.16 14.75
C LYS A 630 -21.69 -13.59 14.38
N VAL A 631 -20.43 -13.87 13.97
CA VAL A 631 -19.96 -15.24 13.72
C VAL A 631 -20.12 -16.08 15.00
N GLY A 632 -19.68 -15.57 16.16
CA GLY A 632 -19.87 -16.24 17.44
C GLY A 632 -21.34 -16.49 17.77
N HIS A 633 -22.21 -15.55 17.51
CA HIS A 633 -23.66 -15.69 17.69
C HIS A 633 -24.24 -16.83 16.80
N MET A 634 -23.77 -16.96 15.55
CA MET A 634 -24.21 -18.03 14.64
C MET A 634 -23.80 -19.42 15.12
N VAL A 635 -22.63 -19.57 15.71
CA VAL A 635 -22.12 -20.88 16.19
C VAL A 635 -22.45 -21.16 17.65
N GLY A 636 -23.00 -20.18 18.38
CA GLY A 636 -23.43 -20.32 19.79
C GLY A 636 -22.32 -20.07 20.81
N ALA A 637 -21.34 -19.24 20.49
CA ALA A 637 -20.24 -18.87 21.40
C ALA A 637 -20.66 -17.83 22.44
N ASN A 638 -19.95 -17.81 23.60
CA ASN A 638 -20.17 -16.84 24.66
C ASN A 638 -19.62 -15.46 24.26
N PRO A 639 -20.46 -14.42 24.09
CA PRO A 639 -20.03 -13.10 23.58
C PRO A 639 -19.05 -12.40 24.53
N ARG A 640 -19.16 -12.57 25.84
CA ARG A 640 -18.25 -11.99 26.84
C ARG A 640 -16.84 -12.56 26.70
N ARG A 641 -16.72 -13.90 26.57
CA ARG A 641 -15.43 -14.57 26.37
C ARG A 641 -14.82 -14.23 24.98
N GLN A 642 -15.68 -14.12 23.98
CA GLN A 642 -15.24 -13.72 22.64
C GLN A 642 -14.70 -12.28 22.62
N PHE A 643 -15.31 -11.36 23.37
CA PHE A 643 -14.78 -10.00 23.53
C PHE A 643 -13.39 -10.00 24.20
N ILE A 644 -13.21 -10.81 25.27
CA ILE A 644 -11.90 -10.98 25.91
C ILE A 644 -10.87 -11.54 24.92
N ALA A 645 -11.26 -12.50 24.09
CA ALA A 645 -10.38 -13.04 23.03
C ALA A 645 -9.87 -11.95 22.09
N GLN A 646 -10.72 -11.01 21.71
CA GLN A 646 -10.32 -9.90 20.81
C GLN A 646 -9.30 -8.95 21.46
N LEU A 647 -9.31 -8.75 22.77
CA LEU A 647 -8.28 -7.96 23.47
C LEU A 647 -6.88 -8.53 23.24
N PHE A 648 -6.72 -9.85 23.32
CA PHE A 648 -5.44 -10.50 23.03
C PHE A 648 -5.05 -10.41 21.56
N GLY A 649 -6.02 -10.46 20.65
CA GLY A 649 -5.79 -10.26 19.21
C GLY A 649 -5.21 -8.89 18.89
N VAL A 650 -5.84 -7.82 19.40
CA VAL A 650 -5.35 -6.44 19.21
C VAL A 650 -3.91 -6.29 19.74
N LEU A 651 -3.62 -6.85 20.92
CA LEU A 651 -2.28 -6.81 21.50
C LEU A 651 -1.25 -7.49 20.59
N ALA A 652 -1.53 -8.73 20.18
CA ALA A 652 -0.61 -9.52 19.35
C ALA A 652 -0.35 -8.85 17.98
N GLY A 653 -1.42 -8.39 17.34
CA GLY A 653 -1.31 -7.73 16.04
C GLY A 653 -0.51 -6.43 16.11
N SER A 654 -0.74 -5.59 17.13
CA SER A 654 0.00 -4.34 17.30
C SER A 654 1.50 -4.58 17.54
N LEU A 655 1.85 -5.59 18.31
CA LEU A 655 3.25 -5.95 18.60
C LEU A 655 3.99 -6.55 17.40
N LEU A 656 3.28 -7.10 16.41
CA LEU A 656 3.89 -7.72 15.22
C LEU A 656 3.80 -6.82 13.98
N ALA A 657 2.65 -6.18 13.73
CA ALA A 657 2.46 -5.37 12.52
C ALA A 657 3.29 -4.08 12.54
N VAL A 658 3.44 -3.42 13.70
CA VAL A 658 4.18 -2.16 13.76
C VAL A 658 5.69 -2.35 13.53
N PRO A 659 6.40 -3.28 14.18
CA PRO A 659 7.79 -3.56 13.82
C PRO A 659 7.95 -3.98 12.36
N ALA A 660 7.04 -4.79 11.81
CA ALA A 660 7.06 -5.16 10.40
C ALA A 660 6.89 -3.94 9.48
N TYR A 661 6.07 -2.96 9.86
CA TYR A 661 5.96 -1.69 9.12
C TYR A 661 7.31 -0.98 8.99
N PHE A 662 8.10 -0.89 10.06
CA PHE A 662 9.43 -0.27 10.01
C PHE A 662 10.44 -1.05 9.16
N ILE A 663 10.31 -2.37 9.09
CA ILE A 663 11.12 -3.21 8.20
C ILE A 663 10.75 -2.97 6.73
N LEU A 664 9.45 -2.89 6.43
CA LEU A 664 8.96 -2.68 5.07
C LEU A 664 9.15 -1.25 4.58
N VAL A 665 9.01 -0.27 5.48
CA VAL A 665 9.04 1.17 5.22
C VAL A 665 10.08 1.84 6.11
N PRO A 666 11.38 1.64 5.84
CA PRO A 666 12.46 2.25 6.62
C PRO A 666 12.48 3.78 6.50
N ASP A 667 12.05 4.32 5.36
CA ASP A 667 11.97 5.75 5.09
C ASP A 667 10.88 6.10 4.06
N ALA A 668 10.63 7.40 3.85
CA ALA A 668 9.61 7.89 2.92
C ALA A 668 9.87 7.50 1.46
N SER A 669 11.11 7.20 1.06
CA SER A 669 11.44 6.85 -0.32
C SER A 669 10.91 5.47 -0.74
N ALA A 670 10.66 4.60 0.23
CA ALA A 670 10.06 3.28 0.01
C ALA A 670 8.59 3.36 -0.46
N LEU A 671 7.93 4.50 -0.23
CA LEU A 671 6.51 4.71 -0.52
C LEU A 671 6.30 5.48 -1.82
N GLY A 672 5.16 5.26 -2.48
CA GLY A 672 4.79 5.96 -3.71
C GLY A 672 5.62 5.55 -4.94
N GLY A 673 6.37 4.45 -4.86
CA GLY A 673 7.13 3.85 -5.95
C GLY A 673 6.55 2.49 -6.37
N ASP A 674 7.23 1.82 -7.31
CA ASP A 674 6.78 0.51 -7.83
C ASP A 674 6.75 -0.58 -6.74
N LYS A 675 7.66 -0.54 -5.77
CA LYS A 675 7.71 -1.53 -4.68
C LYS A 675 6.50 -1.41 -3.76
N PHE A 676 6.22 -0.21 -3.26
CA PHE A 676 5.04 0.10 -2.44
C PHE A 676 4.33 1.35 -2.98
N PRO A 677 3.39 1.17 -3.91
CA PRO A 677 2.59 2.28 -4.45
C PRO A 677 1.82 3.06 -3.40
N ALA A 678 1.46 2.38 -2.30
CA ALA A 678 0.76 2.93 -1.14
C ALA A 678 -0.45 3.82 -1.50
N PRO A 679 -1.39 3.37 -2.37
CA PRO A 679 -2.43 4.23 -2.93
C PRO A 679 -3.33 4.83 -1.86
N SER A 680 -3.62 4.09 -0.79
CA SER A 680 -4.41 4.62 0.33
C SER A 680 -3.70 5.80 1.00
N ALA A 681 -2.39 5.68 1.27
CA ALA A 681 -1.59 6.76 1.84
C ALA A 681 -1.54 7.99 0.92
N LEU A 682 -1.35 7.78 -0.39
CA LEU A 682 -1.32 8.86 -1.38
C LEU A 682 -2.65 9.63 -1.44
N VAL A 683 -3.79 8.92 -1.39
CA VAL A 683 -5.11 9.56 -1.35
C VAL A 683 -5.31 10.37 -0.06
N TRP A 684 -4.89 9.83 1.09
CA TRP A 684 -4.98 10.55 2.37
C TRP A 684 -4.07 11.78 2.38
N MET A 685 -2.84 11.63 1.90
CA MET A 685 -1.89 12.71 1.69
C MET A 685 -2.46 13.81 0.78
N GLY A 686 -3.05 13.41 -0.36
CA GLY A 686 -3.65 14.33 -1.32
C GLY A 686 -4.73 15.20 -0.69
N VAL A 687 -5.70 14.58 0.01
CA VAL A 687 -6.78 15.30 0.68
C VAL A 687 -6.23 16.25 1.76
N ALA A 688 -5.30 15.78 2.60
CA ALA A 688 -4.69 16.62 3.63
C ALA A 688 -3.93 17.82 3.02
N LYS A 689 -3.21 17.61 1.91
CA LYS A 689 -2.49 18.65 1.18
C LYS A 689 -3.44 19.72 0.64
N VAL A 690 -4.53 19.32 -0.01
CA VAL A 690 -5.53 20.27 -0.55
C VAL A 690 -6.21 21.07 0.56
N LEU A 691 -6.60 20.42 1.65
CA LEU A 691 -7.26 21.07 2.76
C LEU A 691 -6.34 22.02 3.56
N SER A 692 -5.03 21.74 3.57
CA SER A 692 -4.06 22.54 4.33
C SER A 692 -3.39 23.63 3.51
N LEU A 693 -3.07 23.38 2.24
CA LEU A 693 -2.31 24.27 1.37
C LEU A 693 -3.16 24.95 0.28
N GLY A 694 -4.38 24.46 0.05
CA GLY A 694 -5.29 24.97 -0.97
C GLY A 694 -5.07 24.40 -2.37
N LEU A 695 -6.07 24.59 -3.23
CA LEU A 695 -6.06 24.09 -4.63
C LEU A 695 -5.03 24.78 -5.53
N HIS A 696 -4.60 26.00 -5.17
CA HIS A 696 -3.64 26.76 -5.97
C HIS A 696 -2.24 26.15 -6.03
N THR A 697 -1.95 25.19 -5.15
CA THR A 697 -0.66 24.46 -5.16
C THR A 697 -0.61 23.34 -6.19
N LEU A 698 -1.73 23.05 -6.87
CA LEU A 698 -1.85 21.99 -7.85
C LEU A 698 -1.70 22.51 -9.28
N PRO A 699 -1.23 21.67 -10.21
CA PRO A 699 -1.26 22.01 -11.64
C PRO A 699 -2.69 22.34 -12.08
N PRO A 700 -2.92 23.43 -12.86
CA PRO A 700 -4.26 23.79 -13.32
C PRO A 700 -4.99 22.66 -14.06
N SER A 701 -4.27 21.87 -14.85
CA SER A 701 -4.81 20.70 -15.55
C SER A 701 -5.34 19.63 -14.59
N ALA A 702 -4.68 19.43 -13.44
CA ALA A 702 -5.12 18.48 -12.41
C ALA A 702 -6.40 18.98 -11.72
N VAL A 703 -6.51 20.30 -11.46
CA VAL A 703 -7.73 20.90 -10.86
C VAL A 703 -8.94 20.72 -11.79
N TRP A 704 -8.77 20.95 -13.11
CA TRP A 704 -9.81 20.68 -14.09
C TRP A 704 -10.18 19.19 -14.15
N ALA A 705 -9.19 18.30 -14.12
CA ALA A 705 -9.43 16.86 -14.08
C ALA A 705 -10.17 16.43 -12.80
N MET A 706 -9.88 17.06 -11.65
CA MET A 706 -10.64 16.84 -10.42
C MET A 706 -12.11 17.26 -10.58
N GLY A 707 -12.38 18.39 -11.22
CA GLY A 707 -13.75 18.84 -11.53
C GLY A 707 -14.53 17.83 -12.37
N VAL A 708 -13.91 17.32 -13.45
CA VAL A 708 -14.49 16.25 -14.28
C VAL A 708 -14.69 14.96 -13.47
N ALA A 709 -13.70 14.56 -12.68
CA ALA A 709 -13.75 13.37 -11.84
C ALA A 709 -14.86 13.45 -10.77
N LEU A 710 -15.11 14.64 -10.20
CA LEU A 710 -16.21 14.90 -9.29
C LEU A 710 -17.55 14.63 -9.98
N VAL A 711 -17.78 15.22 -11.16
CA VAL A 711 -19.02 15.01 -11.92
C VAL A 711 -19.21 13.53 -12.27
N VAL A 712 -18.16 12.86 -12.76
CA VAL A 712 -18.19 11.42 -13.08
C VAL A 712 -18.51 10.59 -11.84
N GLY A 713 -17.86 10.86 -10.71
CA GLY A 713 -18.09 10.18 -9.43
C GLY A 713 -19.54 10.33 -8.95
N VAL A 714 -20.10 11.55 -9.04
CA VAL A 714 -21.51 11.83 -8.72
C VAL A 714 -22.43 11.03 -9.63
N ILE A 715 -22.22 11.06 -10.94
CA ILE A 715 -23.06 10.34 -11.92
C ILE A 715 -23.04 8.83 -11.61
N ILE A 716 -21.89 8.23 -11.39
CA ILE A 716 -21.79 6.79 -11.10
C ILE A 716 -22.60 6.43 -9.85
N VAL A 717 -22.45 7.19 -8.76
CA VAL A 717 -23.17 6.90 -7.51
C VAL A 717 -24.67 7.14 -7.63
N VAL A 718 -25.09 8.21 -8.32
CA VAL A 718 -26.51 8.51 -8.58
C VAL A 718 -27.14 7.41 -9.42
N VAL A 719 -26.47 6.96 -10.48
CA VAL A 719 -26.94 5.84 -11.31
C VAL A 719 -27.04 4.54 -10.51
N ASP A 720 -26.01 4.22 -9.70
CA ASP A 720 -26.02 3.03 -8.83
C ASP A 720 -27.18 3.05 -7.82
N TYR A 721 -27.56 4.25 -7.32
CA TYR A 721 -28.61 4.40 -6.32
C TYR A 721 -30.01 4.41 -6.92
N PHE A 722 -30.25 5.21 -7.97
CA PHE A 722 -31.58 5.39 -8.55
C PHE A 722 -31.93 4.33 -9.59
N PHE A 723 -30.94 3.67 -10.21
CA PHE A 723 -31.18 2.67 -11.26
C PHE A 723 -30.56 1.31 -10.88
N PRO A 724 -31.17 0.53 -9.97
CA PRO A 724 -30.63 -0.74 -9.50
C PRO A 724 -30.32 -1.75 -10.62
N LYS A 725 -31.06 -1.70 -11.73
CA LYS A 725 -30.84 -2.53 -12.92
C LYS A 725 -29.53 -2.20 -13.66
N ALA A 726 -29.09 -0.95 -13.58
CA ALA A 726 -27.81 -0.52 -14.18
C ALA A 726 -26.60 -0.84 -13.30
N ARG A 727 -26.80 -1.08 -12.01
CA ARG A 727 -25.74 -1.34 -11.02
C ARG A 727 -24.70 -2.40 -11.39
N PRO A 728 -25.03 -3.53 -12.05
CA PRO A 728 -24.03 -4.50 -12.51
C PRO A 728 -23.08 -3.95 -13.59
N TYR A 729 -23.53 -2.94 -14.35
CA TYR A 729 -22.83 -2.37 -15.50
C TYR A 729 -22.07 -1.08 -15.17
N THR A 730 -22.39 -0.41 -14.06
CA THR A 730 -21.68 0.80 -13.63
C THR A 730 -20.34 0.44 -13.00
N PRO A 731 -19.25 1.19 -13.30
CA PRO A 731 -17.95 0.95 -12.67
C PRO A 731 -18.02 1.23 -11.17
N SER A 732 -17.19 0.52 -10.39
CA SER A 732 -17.00 0.81 -8.97
C SER A 732 -16.16 2.09 -8.81
N PRO A 733 -16.66 3.17 -8.15
CA PRO A 733 -15.87 4.39 -7.96
C PRO A 733 -14.56 4.13 -7.20
N ALA A 734 -14.60 3.22 -6.23
CA ALA A 734 -13.42 2.85 -5.46
C ALA A 734 -12.36 2.16 -6.33
N ALA A 735 -12.77 1.18 -7.15
CA ALA A 735 -11.87 0.47 -8.04
C ALA A 735 -11.30 1.38 -9.13
N LEU A 736 -12.16 2.25 -9.72
CA LEU A 736 -11.74 3.23 -10.71
C LEU A 736 -10.70 4.21 -10.16
N GLY A 737 -10.96 4.77 -8.98
CA GLY A 737 -10.04 5.70 -8.33
C GLY A 737 -8.71 5.05 -7.96
N ILE A 738 -8.73 3.81 -7.43
CA ILE A 738 -7.52 3.06 -7.10
C ILE A 738 -6.72 2.74 -8.37
N ALA A 739 -7.35 2.31 -9.47
CA ALA A 739 -6.66 2.00 -10.71
C ALA A 739 -5.87 3.19 -11.29
N MET A 740 -6.26 4.43 -10.95
CA MET A 740 -5.51 5.63 -11.31
C MET A 740 -4.32 5.92 -10.37
N THR A 741 -4.25 5.24 -9.23
CA THR A 741 -3.24 5.48 -8.18
C THR A 741 -2.28 4.31 -7.95
N ILE A 742 -2.39 3.24 -8.73
CA ILE A 742 -1.49 2.09 -8.72
C ILE A 742 -0.96 1.84 -10.14
N PRO A 743 0.18 1.12 -10.31
CA PRO A 743 0.69 0.78 -11.64
C PRO A 743 -0.31 0.02 -12.50
N ALA A 744 -0.21 0.20 -13.83
CA ALA A 744 -1.11 -0.45 -14.79
C ALA A 744 -1.05 -1.98 -14.70
N TYR A 745 0.15 -2.56 -14.56
CA TYR A 745 0.33 -4.01 -14.46
C TYR A 745 -0.41 -4.61 -13.27
N THR A 746 -0.47 -3.89 -12.14
CA THR A 746 -1.23 -4.32 -10.96
C THR A 746 -2.74 -4.39 -11.25
N SER A 747 -3.29 -3.33 -11.87
CA SER A 747 -4.70 -3.28 -12.26
C SER A 747 -5.04 -4.38 -13.28
N PHE A 748 -4.13 -4.66 -14.21
CA PHE A 748 -4.30 -5.73 -15.19
C PHE A 748 -4.29 -7.12 -14.54
N ALA A 749 -3.37 -7.37 -13.61
CA ALA A 749 -3.30 -8.63 -12.88
C ALA A 749 -4.58 -8.88 -12.06
N MET A 750 -5.14 -7.85 -11.42
CA MET A 750 -6.41 -7.94 -10.71
C MET A 750 -7.59 -8.24 -11.66
N PHE A 751 -7.65 -7.60 -12.82
CA PHE A 751 -8.65 -7.92 -13.84
C PHE A 751 -8.53 -9.37 -14.30
N LEU A 752 -7.32 -9.86 -14.56
CA LEU A 752 -7.07 -11.24 -14.99
C LEU A 752 -7.56 -12.24 -13.94
N GLY A 753 -7.29 -11.99 -12.66
CA GLY A 753 -7.79 -12.82 -11.56
C GLY A 753 -9.31 -12.84 -11.46
N ALA A 754 -9.97 -11.69 -11.61
CA ALA A 754 -11.42 -11.59 -11.64
C ALA A 754 -12.03 -12.34 -12.83
N LEU A 755 -11.38 -12.27 -14.00
CA LEU A 755 -11.80 -12.99 -15.20
C LEU A 755 -11.68 -14.51 -15.03
N ILE A 756 -10.56 -14.98 -14.46
CA ILE A 756 -10.36 -16.42 -14.16
C ILE A 756 -11.44 -16.91 -13.21
N ALA A 757 -11.69 -16.20 -12.11
CA ALA A 757 -12.72 -16.58 -11.14
C ALA A 757 -14.13 -16.60 -11.77
N TRP A 758 -14.45 -15.63 -12.61
CA TRP A 758 -15.72 -15.58 -13.34
C TRP A 758 -15.89 -16.74 -14.34
N ILE A 759 -14.82 -17.12 -15.06
CA ILE A 759 -14.85 -18.28 -15.95
C ILE A 759 -15.07 -19.57 -15.14
N LEU A 760 -14.40 -19.72 -14.00
CA LEU A 760 -14.55 -20.88 -13.12
C LEU A 760 -15.95 -20.93 -12.52
N GLU A 761 -16.51 -19.81 -12.09
CA GLU A 761 -17.90 -19.74 -11.61
C GLU A 761 -18.89 -20.23 -12.67
N LYS A 762 -18.70 -19.83 -13.92
CA LYS A 762 -19.59 -20.23 -15.04
C LYS A 762 -19.41 -21.69 -15.47
N LYS A 763 -18.17 -22.20 -15.53
CA LYS A 763 -17.85 -23.51 -16.10
C LYS A 763 -17.68 -24.61 -15.06
N ALA A 764 -17.31 -24.28 -13.83
CA ALA A 764 -16.94 -25.21 -12.78
C ALA A 764 -17.40 -24.72 -11.39
N ALA A 765 -18.68 -24.34 -11.24
CA ALA A 765 -19.21 -23.70 -10.04
C ALA A 765 -18.87 -24.47 -8.74
N LYS A 766 -19.04 -25.80 -8.69
CA LYS A 766 -18.71 -26.62 -7.51
C LYS A 766 -17.23 -26.55 -7.13
N TRP A 767 -16.34 -26.46 -8.12
CA TRP A 767 -14.91 -26.30 -7.90
C TRP A 767 -14.60 -24.89 -7.39
N ASN A 768 -15.20 -23.88 -8.00
CA ASN A 768 -15.06 -22.48 -7.62
C ASN A 768 -15.44 -22.28 -6.15
N ASP A 769 -16.60 -22.76 -5.73
CA ASP A 769 -17.10 -22.64 -4.35
C ASP A 769 -16.20 -23.35 -3.33
N MET A 770 -15.55 -24.44 -3.75
CA MET A 770 -14.68 -25.22 -2.87
C MET A 770 -13.27 -24.64 -2.74
N TYR A 771 -12.67 -24.17 -3.85
CA TYR A 771 -11.22 -23.94 -3.93
C TYR A 771 -10.79 -22.51 -4.21
N THR A 772 -11.60 -21.65 -4.84
CA THR A 772 -11.16 -20.32 -5.25
C THR A 772 -10.73 -19.46 -4.06
N ILE A 773 -11.53 -19.37 -3.01
CA ILE A 773 -11.20 -18.59 -1.81
C ILE A 773 -9.97 -19.16 -1.10
N PRO A 774 -9.86 -20.47 -0.78
CA PRO A 774 -8.67 -21.04 -0.16
C PRO A 774 -7.39 -20.85 -0.98
N ILE A 775 -7.43 -21.07 -2.29
CA ILE A 775 -6.26 -20.91 -3.16
C ILE A 775 -5.83 -19.44 -3.22
N ALA A 776 -6.76 -18.53 -3.47
CA ALA A 776 -6.46 -17.10 -3.50
C ALA A 776 -5.88 -16.60 -2.18
N SER A 777 -6.49 -16.95 -1.05
CA SER A 777 -6.00 -16.59 0.27
C SER A 777 -4.62 -17.19 0.56
N GLY A 778 -4.37 -18.43 0.14
CA GLY A 778 -3.08 -19.09 0.27
C GLY A 778 -1.98 -18.38 -0.51
N CYS A 779 -2.20 -18.10 -1.80
CA CYS A 779 -1.24 -17.37 -2.65
C CYS A 779 -0.89 -16.01 -2.04
N ILE A 780 -1.90 -15.25 -1.59
CA ILE A 780 -1.69 -13.95 -0.96
C ILE A 780 -0.85 -14.08 0.31
N ALA A 781 -1.22 -14.99 1.21
CA ALA A 781 -0.50 -15.19 2.46
C ALA A 781 0.95 -15.61 2.20
N GLY A 782 1.17 -16.55 1.29
CA GLY A 782 2.51 -17.06 0.97
C GLY A 782 3.43 -15.98 0.39
N GLU A 783 2.99 -15.28 -0.65
CA GLU A 783 3.76 -14.22 -1.29
C GLU A 783 4.02 -13.05 -0.32
N SER A 784 3.03 -12.69 0.51
CA SER A 784 3.18 -11.60 1.49
C SER A 784 4.17 -11.97 2.60
N ILE A 785 4.11 -13.18 3.14
CA ILE A 785 5.05 -13.66 4.17
C ILE A 785 6.47 -13.68 3.61
N MET A 786 6.67 -14.19 2.39
CA MET A 786 7.98 -14.18 1.74
C MET A 786 8.48 -12.75 1.53
N GLY A 787 7.62 -11.81 1.11
CA GLY A 787 7.97 -10.39 0.96
C GLY A 787 8.47 -9.77 2.27
N VAL A 788 7.86 -10.10 3.40
CA VAL A 788 8.32 -9.65 4.73
C VAL A 788 9.65 -10.30 5.11
N ILE A 789 9.80 -11.61 4.86
CA ILE A 789 11.06 -12.34 5.13
C ILE A 789 12.21 -11.73 4.33
N LEU A 790 12.02 -11.51 3.02
CA LEU A 790 13.04 -10.91 2.17
C LEU A 790 13.40 -9.49 2.62
N ALA A 791 12.41 -8.67 2.97
CA ALA A 791 12.66 -7.34 3.51
C ALA A 791 13.46 -7.37 4.82
N ALA A 792 13.18 -8.33 5.70
CA ALA A 792 13.94 -8.53 6.93
C ALA A 792 15.38 -8.98 6.65
N LEU A 793 15.59 -9.91 5.70
CA LEU A 793 16.92 -10.35 5.29
C LEU A 793 17.77 -9.21 4.69
N MET A 794 17.15 -8.35 3.87
CA MET A 794 17.78 -7.13 3.33
C MET A 794 18.15 -6.15 4.45
N ALA A 795 17.24 -5.93 5.42
CA ALA A 795 17.49 -5.05 6.56
C ALA A 795 18.64 -5.55 7.48
N MET A 796 18.83 -6.87 7.56
CA MET A 796 19.95 -7.50 8.29
C MET A 796 21.24 -7.55 7.47
N GLY A 797 21.25 -7.10 6.21
CA GLY A 797 22.42 -7.17 5.33
C GLY A 797 22.76 -8.57 4.83
N LEU A 798 21.85 -9.54 4.98
CA LEU A 798 22.03 -10.93 4.54
C LEU A 798 21.66 -11.13 3.06
N MET A 799 21.00 -10.15 2.44
CA MET A 799 20.70 -10.08 1.00
C MET A 799 20.92 -8.66 0.51
N GLN A 800 21.36 -8.52 -0.75
CA GLN A 800 21.53 -7.23 -1.44
C GLN A 800 20.29 -6.84 -2.25
#